data_126387b231aa79006c66bb5891d5691d
#
_entry.id   126387b231aa79006c66bb5891d5691d
#
_cell.length_a   1.000
_cell.length_b   1.000
_cell.length_c   1.000
_cell.angle_alpha   90.00
_cell.angle_beta   90.00
_cell.angle_gamma   90.00
#
_symmetry.space_group_name_H-M   'P 1'
#
loop_
_entity.id
_entity.type
_entity.pdbx_description
1 polymer ?
#
loop_
_entity_poly.entity_id
_entity_poly.type
_entity_poly.pdbx_seq_one_letter_code
_entity_poly.pdbx_strand_id
1 'polypeptide(L)'
;MGPVGRLAGCLALGLSLAISLPPTGAAAAEVQALVPSDRQTVPDPRQSTGRRVALALPDCAVDPAGCDEIRLVNELDGWSVNPRVAIRFSGLVALDSFTKASAFILPLAPEPLASPIGLGQLVWDGTSHTLYARPERALLQARRYALVLTTRVLDDGGQPLAPALHAPLVTEAAYGISAQGVVLQRLKPLGITRRDVAAVTVFTTQSVTAGLEQMRAVLETGPAPELRFALGPGGARSAYARVELDGLELRRHIATDPAARFEEPVKLPLVLVPPANVRTIAFGRFIARSFLTRDRVIPATATRAEAPALQGSEDVDVTVYLPTGTTPPGGWPVALFGHGFGNDRHVVPMTVAGTMARFGFATVAINVVGHGGGPEGTLTVLRTGQEPVTLPAGGRGVDQDGDGRITSTEGVGTPAGSPLALVSSRDGLRQTTADLMQLVRAIRRGVDVDGDGSVDLDRERIAYFGQSFGGIYGTLLMAVDPLVRVGVLNVAGGPIVEIARQSPVFRGLVVGQLKRRQPPLMNGEQDFTESIPLPGDAPVREPAAGALDIQAYFDRAEWLSQSANPVAFAPYLKQAPLLGVGVKAVLYQWAVGDRTVPNPTTAALLRAGLLQPVSSLYRHDLAGLSERFKNPHGFLAWTAFPEVYAIGRAAQEQVARFFVSGGRQIEPVLPQFEIGAALPAGP
;
A
#
# COMPACT_ATOMS: atom_id res chain seq x y z
N MET A 1 16.13 85.50 -49.46
CA MET A 1 15.02 86.39 -49.71
C MET A 1 13.91 86.03 -48.73
N GLY A 2 13.73 86.88 -47.73
CA GLY A 2 12.59 86.74 -46.80
C GLY A 2 11.32 87.28 -47.40
N PRO A 3 10.22 87.59 -46.65
CA PRO A 3 10.18 87.87 -45.18
C PRO A 3 8.92 87.33 -44.46
N VAL A 4 9.00 87.21 -43.15
CA VAL A 4 8.21 87.87 -42.09
C VAL A 4 6.66 87.91 -42.19
N GLY A 5 6.03 87.42 -41.15
CA GLY A 5 4.62 87.66 -40.78
C GLY A 5 4.29 87.11 -39.39
N ARG A 6 4.47 87.98 -38.34
CA ARG A 6 3.91 87.75 -36.99
C ARG A 6 2.39 87.97 -37.02
N LEU A 7 1.64 87.24 -36.24
CA LEU A 7 0.55 87.81 -35.42
C LEU A 7 0.15 86.90 -34.28
N ALA A 8 -0.02 87.51 -33.12
CA ALA A 8 -0.35 86.97 -31.84
C ALA A 8 -1.84 86.57 -31.70
N GLY A 9 -2.13 85.78 -30.73
CA GLY A 9 -3.47 85.81 -30.14
C GLY A 9 -3.93 84.58 -29.40
N CYS A 10 -4.06 84.78 -28.10
CA CYS A 10 -4.97 84.17 -27.15
C CYS A 10 -4.71 82.73 -26.62
N LEU A 11 -4.20 82.70 -25.41
CA LEU A 11 -4.37 81.63 -24.46
C LEU A 11 -5.87 81.38 -24.20
N ALA A 12 -6.30 80.09 -24.37
CA ALA A 12 -7.46 79.56 -23.70
C ALA A 12 -7.02 78.34 -22.91
N LEU A 13 -6.95 78.44 -21.57
CA LEU A 13 -6.81 77.32 -20.65
C LEU A 13 -8.08 76.50 -20.70
N GLY A 14 -8.04 75.37 -21.40
CA GLY A 14 -9.01 74.30 -21.29
C GLY A 14 -8.58 73.33 -20.19
N LEU A 15 -9.20 73.39 -19.02
CA LEU A 15 -9.10 72.37 -17.96
C LEU A 15 -9.81 71.11 -18.43
N SER A 16 -9.07 70.15 -19.00
CA SER A 16 -9.56 68.80 -19.23
C SER A 16 -9.55 68.04 -17.91
N LEU A 17 -10.74 67.92 -17.27
CA LEU A 17 -10.99 66.94 -16.24
C LEU A 17 -10.87 65.52 -16.86
N ALA A 18 -9.71 64.90 -16.72
CA ALA A 18 -9.60 63.46 -16.97
C ALA A 18 -10.32 62.76 -15.81
N ILE A 19 -11.57 62.34 -16.05
CA ILE A 19 -12.27 61.36 -15.24
C ILE A 19 -11.54 60.07 -15.48
N SER A 20 -10.61 59.72 -14.58
CA SER A 20 -10.11 58.34 -14.49
C SER A 20 -11.24 57.46 -14.00
N LEU A 21 -11.88 56.77 -14.94
CA LEU A 21 -12.70 55.60 -14.59
C LEU A 21 -11.84 54.67 -13.78
N PRO A 22 -12.32 54.19 -12.59
CA PRO A 22 -11.59 53.16 -11.87
C PRO A 22 -11.48 51.95 -12.82
N PRO A 23 -10.38 51.19 -12.76
CA PRO A 23 -10.25 49.97 -13.52
C PRO A 23 -11.46 49.12 -13.19
N THR A 24 -12.20 48.71 -14.23
CA THR A 24 -13.27 47.72 -14.09
C THR A 24 -12.66 46.56 -13.34
N GLY A 25 -13.03 46.37 -12.05
CA GLY A 25 -12.49 45.30 -11.20
C GLY A 25 -12.57 43.98 -11.98
N ALA A 26 -11.44 43.33 -12.13
CA ALA A 26 -11.41 41.98 -12.67
C ALA A 26 -12.42 41.13 -11.89
N ALA A 27 -13.31 40.45 -12.60
CA ALA A 27 -14.30 39.59 -11.96
C ALA A 27 -13.54 38.57 -11.11
N ALA A 28 -13.99 38.34 -9.85
CA ALA A 28 -13.39 37.36 -8.96
C ALA A 28 -13.29 35.99 -9.67
N ALA A 29 -12.24 35.24 -9.36
CA ALA A 29 -12.05 33.92 -9.95
C ALA A 29 -13.24 32.98 -9.61
N GLU A 30 -13.72 32.23 -10.59
CA GLU A 30 -14.85 31.30 -10.45
C GLU A 30 -14.36 29.86 -10.53
N VAL A 31 -15.02 28.95 -9.80
CA VAL A 31 -14.76 27.51 -9.88
C VAL A 31 -15.42 26.93 -11.13
N GLN A 32 -14.64 26.39 -12.04
CA GLN A 32 -15.10 25.82 -13.31
C GLN A 32 -15.34 24.31 -13.22
N ALA A 33 -14.48 23.58 -12.47
CA ALA A 33 -14.60 22.13 -12.32
C ALA A 33 -14.05 21.64 -10.97
N LEU A 34 -14.64 20.57 -10.47
CA LEU A 34 -14.22 19.86 -9.26
C LEU A 34 -14.13 18.37 -9.56
N VAL A 35 -13.01 17.76 -9.21
CA VAL A 35 -12.74 16.31 -9.23
C VAL A 35 -12.16 15.93 -7.86
N PRO A 36 -12.59 14.81 -7.26
CA PRO A 36 -13.49 13.76 -7.76
C PRO A 36 -14.97 14.14 -7.80
N SER A 37 -15.73 13.46 -8.66
CA SER A 37 -17.17 13.73 -8.82
C SER A 37 -17.93 12.47 -9.27
N ASP A 38 -19.08 12.19 -8.65
CA ASP A 38 -19.98 11.09 -9.08
C ASP A 38 -20.62 11.35 -10.46
N ARG A 39 -20.44 12.56 -11.02
CA ARG A 39 -20.77 12.82 -12.44
C ARG A 39 -19.92 12.00 -13.42
N GLN A 40 -18.75 11.55 -12.98
CA GLN A 40 -17.84 10.69 -13.74
C GLN A 40 -18.00 9.21 -13.36
N THR A 41 -19.16 8.83 -12.87
CA THR A 41 -19.56 7.46 -12.59
C THR A 41 -20.94 7.18 -13.17
N VAL A 42 -21.26 5.90 -13.36
CA VAL A 42 -22.60 5.46 -13.78
C VAL A 42 -23.20 4.56 -12.70
N PRO A 43 -24.55 4.53 -12.56
CA PRO A 43 -25.22 3.57 -11.68
C PRO A 43 -24.89 2.14 -12.12
N ASP A 44 -24.47 1.30 -11.16
CA ASP A 44 -24.29 -0.15 -11.36
C ASP A 44 -24.67 -0.87 -10.06
N PRO A 45 -25.89 -1.43 -9.97
CA PRO A 45 -26.37 -2.10 -8.75
C PRO A 45 -25.61 -3.39 -8.41
N ARG A 46 -24.80 -3.91 -9.31
CA ARG A 46 -23.96 -5.08 -9.08
C ARG A 46 -22.73 -4.75 -8.22
N GLN A 47 -22.39 -3.45 -8.11
CA GLN A 47 -21.29 -2.96 -7.31
C GLN A 47 -21.72 -2.68 -5.86
N SER A 48 -20.80 -2.85 -4.90
CA SER A 48 -21.04 -2.57 -3.47
C SER A 48 -21.38 -1.11 -3.20
N THR A 49 -20.82 -0.20 -3.97
CA THR A 49 -21.11 1.24 -3.92
C THR A 49 -22.39 1.63 -4.66
N GLY A 50 -22.94 0.73 -5.49
CA GLY A 50 -24.04 1.00 -6.43
C GLY A 50 -23.63 1.81 -7.66
N ARG A 51 -22.33 2.00 -7.87
CA ARG A 51 -21.78 2.83 -8.96
C ARG A 51 -20.55 2.17 -9.59
N ARG A 52 -20.20 2.59 -10.80
CA ARG A 52 -18.99 2.24 -11.53
C ARG A 52 -18.40 3.50 -12.15
N VAL A 53 -17.07 3.61 -12.11
CA VAL A 53 -16.35 4.72 -12.75
C VAL A 53 -16.59 4.73 -14.25
N ALA A 54 -16.71 5.93 -14.85
CA ALA A 54 -16.96 6.13 -16.27
C ALA A 54 -16.24 7.39 -16.77
N LEU A 55 -14.90 7.32 -16.78
CA LEU A 55 -14.06 8.38 -17.32
C LEU A 55 -14.02 8.28 -18.85
N ALA A 56 -13.97 9.44 -19.52
CA ALA A 56 -13.72 9.49 -20.96
C ALA A 56 -12.30 9.02 -21.28
N LEU A 57 -12.16 8.28 -22.37
CA LEU A 57 -10.84 7.87 -22.88
C LEU A 57 -10.16 9.09 -23.53
N PRO A 58 -8.82 9.20 -23.43
CA PRO A 58 -8.04 10.13 -24.24
C PRO A 58 -8.07 9.70 -25.71
N ASP A 59 -7.37 10.44 -26.57
CA ASP A 59 -7.13 9.97 -27.94
C ASP A 59 -6.20 8.75 -27.91
N CYS A 60 -6.77 7.57 -28.15
CA CYS A 60 -6.03 6.29 -28.06
C CYS A 60 -5.00 6.12 -29.19
N ALA A 61 -5.04 6.90 -30.26
CA ALA A 61 -3.98 6.91 -31.26
C ALA A 61 -2.76 7.67 -30.77
N VAL A 62 -2.96 8.66 -29.87
CA VAL A 62 -1.89 9.48 -29.30
C VAL A 62 -1.38 8.89 -27.97
N ASP A 63 -2.27 8.44 -27.11
CA ASP A 63 -1.96 7.87 -25.79
C ASP A 63 -2.63 6.51 -25.59
N PRO A 64 -2.15 5.45 -26.25
CA PRO A 64 -2.70 4.09 -26.10
C PRO A 64 -2.59 3.57 -24.66
N ALA A 65 -1.47 3.82 -23.96
CA ALA A 65 -1.32 3.39 -22.57
C ALA A 65 -2.28 4.11 -21.62
N GLY A 66 -2.52 5.41 -21.84
CA GLY A 66 -3.54 6.16 -21.10
C GLY A 66 -4.94 5.60 -21.30
N CYS A 67 -5.27 5.15 -22.52
CA CYS A 67 -6.54 4.46 -22.77
C CYS A 67 -6.66 3.17 -21.97
N ASP A 68 -5.61 2.34 -21.93
CA ASP A 68 -5.64 1.08 -21.18
C ASP A 68 -5.73 1.33 -19.67
N GLU A 69 -4.98 2.31 -19.16
CA GLU A 69 -5.05 2.75 -17.76
C GLU A 69 -6.47 3.21 -17.39
N ILE A 70 -7.13 4.01 -18.23
CA ILE A 70 -8.51 4.49 -17.99
C ILE A 70 -9.52 3.36 -18.12
N ARG A 71 -9.33 2.40 -19.04
CA ARG A 71 -10.19 1.20 -19.12
C ARG A 71 -10.17 0.41 -17.83
N LEU A 72 -8.98 0.18 -17.25
CA LEU A 72 -8.84 -0.49 -15.95
C LEU A 72 -9.49 0.32 -14.82
N VAL A 73 -9.31 1.65 -14.79
CA VAL A 73 -9.98 2.52 -13.80
C VAL A 73 -11.50 2.44 -13.94
N ASN A 74 -12.03 2.35 -15.16
CA ASN A 74 -13.46 2.25 -15.43
C ASN A 74 -14.09 0.91 -14.99
N GLU A 75 -13.29 -0.07 -14.54
CA GLU A 75 -13.77 -1.30 -13.88
C GLU A 75 -14.07 -1.10 -12.40
N LEU A 76 -13.53 -0.04 -11.78
CA LEU A 76 -13.65 0.20 -10.34
C LEU A 76 -15.04 0.72 -9.96
N ASP A 77 -15.46 0.42 -8.75
CA ASP A 77 -16.77 0.76 -8.21
C ASP A 77 -16.82 2.12 -7.48
N GLY A 78 -15.82 2.95 -7.65
CA GLY A 78 -15.77 4.28 -7.04
C GLY A 78 -14.40 4.94 -7.11
N TRP A 79 -14.29 6.10 -6.51
CA TRP A 79 -13.06 6.89 -6.46
C TRP A 79 -12.04 6.31 -5.49
N SER A 80 -10.77 6.63 -5.71
CA SER A 80 -9.70 6.30 -4.76
C SER A 80 -10.05 6.74 -3.34
N VAL A 81 -9.61 5.99 -2.32
CA VAL A 81 -9.70 6.43 -0.91
C VAL A 81 -8.63 7.48 -0.57
N ASN A 82 -7.70 7.75 -1.50
CA ASN A 82 -6.76 8.86 -1.44
C ASN A 82 -6.75 9.59 -2.80
N PRO A 83 -7.89 10.24 -3.19
CA PRO A 83 -8.04 10.78 -4.52
C PRO A 83 -7.16 12.01 -4.74
N ARG A 84 -6.60 12.15 -5.94
CA ARG A 84 -6.10 13.44 -6.39
C ARG A 84 -7.30 14.36 -6.63
N VAL A 85 -7.39 15.39 -5.79
CA VAL A 85 -8.36 16.48 -5.97
C VAL A 85 -7.84 17.39 -7.07
N ALA A 86 -8.70 17.78 -8.02
CA ALA A 86 -8.41 18.80 -9.00
C ALA A 86 -9.51 19.87 -8.96
N ILE A 87 -9.11 21.13 -8.79
CA ILE A 87 -10.01 22.28 -8.72
C ILE A 87 -9.59 23.27 -9.81
N ARG A 88 -10.41 23.42 -10.83
CA ARG A 88 -10.13 24.33 -11.93
C ARG A 88 -10.84 25.66 -11.71
N PHE A 89 -10.11 26.75 -11.92
CA PHE A 89 -10.58 28.12 -11.78
C PHE A 89 -10.57 28.86 -13.13
N SER A 90 -11.31 29.96 -13.20
CA SER A 90 -11.28 30.87 -14.37
C SER A 90 -10.05 31.80 -14.36
N GLY A 91 -9.33 31.89 -13.24
CA GLY A 91 -8.19 32.79 -13.05
C GLY A 91 -7.29 32.33 -11.89
N LEU A 92 -6.37 33.19 -11.50
CA LEU A 92 -5.42 32.94 -10.42
C LEU A 92 -6.08 32.98 -9.04
N VAL A 93 -5.57 32.19 -8.10
CA VAL A 93 -6.05 32.11 -6.72
C VAL A 93 -4.89 32.20 -5.72
N ALA A 94 -5.15 32.76 -4.56
CA ALA A 94 -4.21 32.86 -3.45
C ALA A 94 -4.09 31.47 -2.77
N LEU A 95 -3.01 30.71 -3.04
CA LEU A 95 -2.84 29.34 -2.52
C LEU A 95 -2.82 29.30 -0.99
N ASP A 96 -2.34 30.34 -0.33
CA ASP A 96 -2.30 30.42 1.13
C ASP A 96 -3.71 30.56 1.76
N SER A 97 -4.73 30.85 0.97
CA SER A 97 -6.13 30.88 1.38
C SER A 97 -6.75 29.47 1.50
N PHE A 98 -6.08 28.42 0.98
CA PHE A 98 -6.54 27.03 1.09
C PHE A 98 -6.20 26.45 2.46
N THR A 99 -7.19 26.41 3.32
CA THR A 99 -7.12 25.90 4.69
C THR A 99 -8.25 24.90 4.96
N LYS A 100 -8.21 24.21 6.08
CA LYS A 100 -9.33 23.34 6.52
C LYS A 100 -10.67 24.08 6.68
N ALA A 101 -10.64 25.42 6.79
CA ALA A 101 -11.85 26.21 6.92
C ALA A 101 -12.37 26.73 5.57
N SER A 102 -11.57 26.68 4.51
CA SER A 102 -11.89 27.23 3.19
C SER A 102 -12.10 26.16 2.12
N ALA A 103 -11.31 25.05 2.16
CA ALA A 103 -11.39 23.95 1.21
C ALA A 103 -11.17 22.61 1.95
N PHE A 104 -12.13 21.70 1.88
CA PHE A 104 -12.10 20.46 2.64
C PHE A 104 -13.00 19.39 2.06
N ILE A 105 -12.74 18.12 2.48
CA ILE A 105 -13.60 16.98 2.20
C ILE A 105 -14.46 16.69 3.44
N LEU A 106 -15.77 16.55 3.23
CA LEU A 106 -16.76 16.36 4.28
C LEU A 106 -17.44 14.98 4.15
N PRO A 107 -17.38 14.08 5.15
CA PRO A 107 -18.15 12.84 5.16
C PRO A 107 -19.67 13.14 5.17
N LEU A 108 -20.43 12.51 4.27
CA LEU A 108 -21.89 12.70 4.20
C LEU A 108 -22.68 11.70 5.04
N ALA A 109 -22.13 10.52 5.34
CA ALA A 109 -22.73 9.57 6.26
C ALA A 109 -22.38 9.90 7.72
N PRO A 110 -23.20 9.48 8.71
CA PRO A 110 -22.81 9.51 10.10
C PRO A 110 -21.57 8.67 10.32
N GLU A 111 -20.48 9.30 10.72
CA GLU A 111 -19.21 8.65 11.00
C GLU A 111 -18.72 9.06 12.39
N PRO A 112 -17.97 8.16 13.10
CA PRO A 112 -17.38 8.53 14.39
C PRO A 112 -16.46 9.75 14.31
N LEU A 113 -15.91 10.05 13.12
CA LEU A 113 -14.98 11.15 12.83
C LEU A 113 -15.58 12.10 11.78
N ALA A 114 -16.74 12.66 12.03
CA ALA A 114 -17.47 13.56 11.12
C ALA A 114 -16.80 14.94 10.89
N SER A 115 -15.55 15.13 11.32
CA SER A 115 -14.82 16.39 11.12
C SER A 115 -14.35 16.55 9.67
N PRO A 116 -14.31 17.79 9.14
CA PRO A 116 -13.73 18.07 7.83
C PRO A 116 -12.31 17.55 7.71
N ILE A 117 -11.97 17.00 6.55
CA ILE A 117 -10.64 16.51 6.19
C ILE A 117 -10.02 17.58 5.30
N GLY A 118 -8.91 18.15 5.72
CA GLY A 118 -8.19 19.18 4.97
C GLY A 118 -7.57 18.64 3.68
N LEU A 119 -7.09 19.57 2.86
CA LEU A 119 -6.33 19.30 1.64
C LEU A 119 -4.87 19.69 1.87
N GLY A 120 -3.96 18.81 1.44
CA GLY A 120 -2.51 19.03 1.51
C GLY A 120 -1.82 18.69 0.19
N GLN A 121 -0.50 18.75 0.18
CA GLN A 121 0.32 18.45 -1.00
C GLN A 121 -0.12 19.27 -2.24
N LEU A 122 -0.27 20.58 -2.06
CA LEU A 122 -0.81 21.47 -3.07
C LEU A 122 0.15 21.66 -4.23
N VAL A 123 -0.34 21.50 -5.47
CA VAL A 123 0.39 21.76 -6.71
C VAL A 123 -0.47 22.64 -7.62
N TRP A 124 0.05 23.79 -8.01
CA TRP A 124 -0.63 24.74 -8.86
C TRP A 124 -0.16 24.64 -10.31
N ASP A 125 -1.07 24.40 -11.22
CA ASP A 125 -0.84 24.53 -12.66
C ASP A 125 -1.33 25.92 -13.14
N GLY A 126 -0.40 26.84 -13.33
CA GLY A 126 -0.71 28.18 -13.82
C GLY A 126 -1.20 28.23 -15.25
N THR A 127 -0.96 27.18 -16.06
CA THR A 127 -1.39 27.12 -17.46
C THR A 127 -2.88 26.81 -17.58
N SER A 128 -3.36 25.85 -16.81
CA SER A 128 -4.77 25.46 -16.81
C SER A 128 -5.58 26.10 -15.68
N HIS A 129 -4.95 26.91 -14.82
CA HIS A 129 -5.50 27.46 -13.57
C HIS A 129 -6.12 26.34 -12.70
N THR A 130 -5.39 25.24 -12.55
CA THR A 130 -5.87 24.07 -11.79
C THR A 130 -5.03 23.86 -10.54
N LEU A 131 -5.68 23.79 -9.38
CA LEU A 131 -5.07 23.34 -8.13
C LEU A 131 -5.27 21.84 -8.00
N TYR A 132 -4.16 21.12 -7.84
CA TYR A 132 -4.16 19.73 -7.44
C TYR A 132 -3.84 19.60 -5.96
N ALA A 133 -4.49 18.65 -5.29
CA ALA A 133 -4.31 18.41 -3.85
C ALA A 133 -4.63 16.96 -3.50
N ARG A 134 -4.25 16.55 -2.28
CA ARG A 134 -4.67 15.26 -1.71
C ARG A 134 -5.34 15.47 -0.35
N PRO A 135 -6.24 14.57 0.09
CA PRO A 135 -6.76 14.62 1.45
C PRO A 135 -5.62 14.39 2.46
N GLU A 136 -5.64 15.09 3.57
CA GLU A 136 -4.64 14.96 4.65
C GLU A 136 -4.58 13.57 5.27
N ARG A 137 -5.61 12.76 5.10
CA ARG A 137 -5.68 11.36 5.50
C ARG A 137 -6.51 10.55 4.52
N ALA A 138 -6.24 9.25 4.46
CA ALA A 138 -7.06 8.33 3.66
C ALA A 138 -8.53 8.37 4.09
N LEU A 139 -9.42 8.31 3.11
CA LEU A 139 -10.86 8.24 3.28
C LEU A 139 -11.27 6.78 3.55
N LEU A 140 -12.43 6.58 4.17
CA LEU A 140 -12.99 5.23 4.32
C LEU A 140 -13.62 4.77 3.00
N GLN A 141 -13.60 3.47 2.75
CA GLN A 141 -14.17 2.85 1.55
C GLN A 141 -15.71 2.91 1.52
N ALA A 142 -16.26 2.79 0.32
CA ALA A 142 -17.70 2.69 0.07
C ALA A 142 -18.52 3.76 0.81
N ARG A 143 -17.99 5.00 0.85
CA ARG A 143 -18.59 6.15 1.54
C ARG A 143 -18.75 7.32 0.59
N ARG A 144 -19.78 8.11 0.84
CA ARG A 144 -20.04 9.36 0.12
C ARG A 144 -19.41 10.53 0.86
N TYR A 145 -18.72 11.37 0.10
CA TYR A 145 -18.06 12.58 0.58
C TYR A 145 -18.48 13.77 -0.29
N ALA A 146 -18.39 14.96 0.28
CA ALA A 146 -18.47 16.22 -0.48
C ALA A 146 -17.10 16.90 -0.43
N LEU A 147 -16.58 17.30 -1.60
CA LEU A 147 -15.50 18.29 -1.69
C LEU A 147 -16.15 19.67 -1.68
N VAL A 148 -15.84 20.48 -0.69
CA VAL A 148 -16.46 21.77 -0.42
C VAL A 148 -15.42 22.88 -0.54
N LEU A 149 -15.72 23.91 -1.34
CA LEU A 149 -15.00 25.17 -1.35
C LEU A 149 -15.93 26.25 -0.80
N THR A 150 -15.42 27.03 0.13
CA THR A 150 -16.15 28.17 0.69
C THR A 150 -15.70 29.49 0.03
N THR A 151 -16.46 30.55 0.24
CA THR A 151 -16.11 31.90 -0.18
C THR A 151 -14.88 32.47 0.56
N ARG A 152 -14.29 31.73 1.52
CA ARG A 152 -13.04 32.09 2.20
C ARG A 152 -11.79 31.81 1.34
N VAL A 153 -11.92 31.05 0.26
CA VAL A 153 -10.86 30.98 -0.75
C VAL A 153 -10.83 32.31 -1.47
N LEU A 154 -9.63 32.87 -1.62
CA LEU A 154 -9.41 34.18 -2.23
C LEU A 154 -8.82 34.02 -3.63
N ASP A 155 -9.16 34.93 -4.54
CA ASP A 155 -8.41 35.10 -5.77
C ASP A 155 -7.06 35.79 -5.55
N ASP A 156 -6.27 35.97 -6.60
CA ASP A 156 -4.96 36.61 -6.53
C ASP A 156 -5.04 38.10 -6.13
N GLY A 157 -6.19 38.74 -6.39
CA GLY A 157 -6.50 40.11 -5.94
C GLY A 157 -6.99 40.19 -4.49
N GLY A 158 -7.06 39.06 -3.76
CA GLY A 158 -7.56 39.00 -2.39
C GLY A 158 -9.09 39.08 -2.27
N GLN A 159 -9.82 38.93 -3.39
CA GLN A 159 -11.29 38.94 -3.36
C GLN A 159 -11.81 37.52 -3.06
N PRO A 160 -12.84 37.37 -2.19
CA PRO A 160 -13.51 36.09 -1.95
C PRO A 160 -14.11 35.50 -3.23
N LEU A 161 -14.04 34.16 -3.39
CA LEU A 161 -14.77 33.49 -4.46
C LEU A 161 -16.28 33.77 -4.36
N ALA A 162 -16.93 33.93 -5.50
CA ALA A 162 -18.36 34.17 -5.56
C ALA A 162 -19.16 32.97 -4.98
N PRO A 163 -20.21 33.20 -4.19
CA PRO A 163 -21.06 32.13 -3.68
C PRO A 163 -21.92 31.52 -4.82
N ALA A 164 -22.10 30.20 -4.82
CA ALA A 164 -22.90 29.47 -5.80
C ALA A 164 -24.42 29.64 -5.53
N LEU A 165 -24.90 30.88 -5.54
CA LEU A 165 -26.29 31.20 -5.11
C LEU A 165 -27.37 30.83 -6.16
N HIS A 166 -27.03 30.89 -7.45
CA HIS A 166 -27.99 30.78 -8.55
C HIS A 166 -28.04 29.41 -9.22
N ALA A 167 -27.10 28.51 -8.93
CA ALA A 167 -27.10 27.13 -9.42
C ALA A 167 -27.36 26.14 -8.27
N PRO A 168 -28.04 25.01 -8.52
CA PRO A 168 -28.07 23.95 -7.51
C PRO A 168 -26.64 23.53 -7.19
N LEU A 169 -26.25 23.56 -5.90
CA LEU A 169 -24.92 23.13 -5.44
C LEU A 169 -24.62 21.71 -5.93
N VAL A 170 -25.65 20.85 -5.91
CA VAL A 170 -25.61 19.47 -6.36
C VAL A 170 -26.92 19.15 -7.04
N THR A 171 -26.90 18.71 -8.31
CA THR A 171 -28.10 18.31 -9.04
C THR A 171 -28.51 16.89 -8.71
N GLU A 172 -29.78 16.64 -8.44
CA GLU A 172 -30.31 15.30 -8.12
C GLU A 172 -30.05 14.28 -9.24
N ALA A 173 -30.16 14.71 -10.50
CA ALA A 173 -29.87 13.84 -11.64
C ALA A 173 -28.47 13.24 -11.65
N ALA A 174 -27.47 13.98 -11.15
CA ALA A 174 -26.08 13.51 -11.09
C ALA A 174 -25.72 12.73 -9.81
N TYR A 175 -26.37 13.07 -8.68
CA TYR A 175 -25.94 12.58 -7.36
C TYR A 175 -27.02 11.80 -6.58
N GLY A 176 -28.21 11.69 -7.15
CA GLY A 176 -29.38 11.06 -6.51
C GLY A 176 -30.13 11.98 -5.56
N ILE A 177 -31.29 11.52 -5.13
CA ILE A 177 -32.25 12.28 -4.32
C ILE A 177 -31.58 12.81 -3.04
N SER A 178 -31.80 14.08 -2.71
CA SER A 178 -31.40 14.77 -1.49
C SER A 178 -29.91 15.05 -1.26
N ALA A 179 -29.00 14.82 -2.22
CA ALA A 179 -27.58 15.09 -2.00
C ALA A 179 -27.31 16.55 -1.55
N GLN A 180 -27.98 17.54 -2.13
CA GLN A 180 -27.86 18.94 -1.69
C GLN A 180 -28.34 19.14 -0.25
N GLY A 181 -29.48 18.58 0.11
CA GLY A 181 -30.02 18.67 1.48
C GLY A 181 -29.07 18.04 2.50
N VAL A 182 -28.51 16.87 2.19
CA VAL A 182 -27.52 16.19 3.04
C VAL A 182 -26.27 17.03 3.21
N VAL A 183 -25.71 17.60 2.12
CA VAL A 183 -24.51 18.46 2.20
C VAL A 183 -24.79 19.67 3.12
N LEU A 184 -25.88 20.40 2.90
CA LEU A 184 -26.23 21.58 3.73
C LEU A 184 -26.47 21.20 5.18
N GLN A 185 -27.14 20.08 5.45
CA GLN A 185 -27.33 19.57 6.79
C GLN A 185 -26.00 19.28 7.51
N ARG A 186 -25.02 18.73 6.79
CA ARG A 186 -23.67 18.41 7.32
C ARG A 186 -22.80 19.66 7.48
N LEU A 187 -23.03 20.72 6.73
CA LEU A 187 -22.30 22.00 6.86
C LEU A 187 -22.83 22.85 8.03
N LYS A 188 -24.10 22.69 8.42
CA LYS A 188 -24.74 23.50 9.48
C LYS A 188 -24.00 23.46 10.83
N PRO A 189 -23.55 22.30 11.38
CA PRO A 189 -22.78 22.26 12.62
C PRO A 189 -21.43 22.99 12.54
N LEU A 190 -20.90 23.22 11.33
CA LEU A 190 -19.65 23.95 11.09
C LEU A 190 -19.91 25.47 10.97
N GLY A 191 -21.15 25.93 11.14
CA GLY A 191 -21.51 27.32 10.94
C GLY A 191 -21.49 27.80 9.49
N ILE A 192 -21.44 26.85 8.53
CA ILE A 192 -21.38 27.15 7.09
C ILE A 192 -22.79 27.10 6.50
N THR A 193 -23.21 28.21 5.94
CA THR A 193 -24.50 28.34 5.25
C THR A 193 -24.32 28.25 3.73
N ARG A 194 -25.41 28.19 2.98
CA ARG A 194 -25.36 28.19 1.51
C ARG A 194 -24.60 29.39 0.93
N ARG A 195 -24.68 30.55 1.60
CA ARG A 195 -24.01 31.78 1.15
C ARG A 195 -22.48 31.72 1.28
N ASP A 196 -22.01 30.85 2.16
CA ASP A 196 -20.58 30.65 2.39
C ASP A 196 -19.98 29.60 1.44
N VAL A 197 -20.78 28.92 0.62
CA VAL A 197 -20.33 27.88 -0.31
C VAL A 197 -20.10 28.47 -1.70
N ALA A 198 -18.84 28.43 -2.17
CA ALA A 198 -18.47 28.81 -3.53
C ALA A 198 -18.69 27.67 -4.53
N ALA A 199 -18.34 26.44 -4.17
CA ALA A 199 -18.57 25.27 -5.00
C ALA A 199 -18.60 23.98 -4.16
N VAL A 200 -19.28 22.95 -4.67
CA VAL A 200 -19.30 21.62 -4.07
C VAL A 200 -19.47 20.53 -5.13
N THR A 201 -18.80 19.40 -4.93
CA THR A 201 -19.09 18.16 -5.65
C THR A 201 -19.23 17.01 -4.66
N VAL A 202 -19.98 15.97 -5.05
CA VAL A 202 -20.15 14.74 -4.26
C VAL A 202 -19.49 13.59 -5.02
N PHE A 203 -18.82 12.73 -4.28
CA PHE A 203 -18.19 11.52 -4.83
C PHE A 203 -18.28 10.36 -3.84
N THR A 204 -18.19 9.16 -4.39
CA THR A 204 -18.25 7.89 -3.65
C THR A 204 -16.91 7.17 -3.78
N THR A 205 -16.31 6.79 -2.66
CA THR A 205 -15.07 6.01 -2.64
C THR A 205 -15.32 4.53 -2.96
N GLN A 206 -14.36 3.88 -3.60
CA GLN A 206 -14.43 2.45 -3.96
C GLN A 206 -14.47 1.54 -2.73
N SER A 207 -14.95 0.29 -2.92
CA SER A 207 -14.95 -0.76 -1.90
C SER A 207 -13.63 -1.56 -1.96
N VAL A 208 -12.61 -1.10 -1.24
CA VAL A 208 -11.24 -1.63 -1.35
C VAL A 208 -11.08 -3.06 -0.80
N THR A 209 -11.83 -3.45 0.21
CA THR A 209 -11.72 -4.77 0.85
C THR A 209 -12.60 -5.83 0.21
N ALA A 210 -13.64 -5.43 -0.54
CA ALA A 210 -14.68 -6.34 -1.04
C ALA A 210 -14.13 -7.55 -1.80
N GLY A 211 -13.15 -7.34 -2.69
CA GLY A 211 -12.57 -8.45 -3.45
C GLY A 211 -11.88 -9.50 -2.56
N LEU A 212 -11.12 -9.08 -1.53
CA LEU A 212 -10.50 -10.02 -0.59
C LEU A 212 -11.51 -10.67 0.34
N GLU A 213 -12.57 -9.95 0.75
CA GLU A 213 -13.67 -10.53 1.52
C GLU A 213 -14.41 -11.60 0.73
N GLN A 214 -14.65 -11.37 -0.57
CA GLN A 214 -15.26 -12.36 -1.46
C GLN A 214 -14.33 -13.56 -1.71
N MET A 215 -13.02 -13.34 -1.92
CA MET A 215 -12.03 -14.41 -2.01
C MET A 215 -12.03 -15.25 -0.74
N ARG A 216 -12.04 -14.65 0.44
CA ARG A 216 -12.17 -15.34 1.72
C ARG A 216 -13.44 -16.20 1.76
N ALA A 217 -14.59 -15.65 1.40
CA ALA A 217 -15.84 -16.38 1.39
C ALA A 217 -15.79 -17.62 0.45
N VAL A 218 -15.19 -17.48 -0.74
CA VAL A 218 -14.96 -18.62 -1.66
C VAL A 218 -14.06 -19.69 -1.01
N LEU A 219 -13.01 -19.28 -0.30
CA LEU A 219 -12.11 -20.20 0.39
C LEU A 219 -12.79 -20.91 1.57
N GLU A 220 -13.66 -20.21 2.30
CA GLU A 220 -14.41 -20.75 3.45
C GLU A 220 -15.44 -21.80 3.05
N THR A 221 -16.03 -21.72 1.86
CA THR A 221 -17.00 -22.71 1.38
C THR A 221 -16.37 -24.04 0.97
N GLY A 222 -15.06 -24.07 0.71
CA GLY A 222 -14.37 -25.29 0.31
C GLY A 222 -13.61 -25.98 1.45
N PRO A 223 -13.07 -27.18 1.22
CA PRO A 223 -12.27 -27.88 2.22
C PRO A 223 -11.01 -27.10 2.56
N ALA A 224 -10.63 -27.10 3.83
CA ALA A 224 -9.32 -26.60 4.24
C ALA A 224 -8.22 -27.47 3.62
N PRO A 225 -7.15 -26.87 3.06
CA PRO A 225 -6.06 -27.64 2.49
C PRO A 225 -5.36 -28.49 3.56
N GLU A 226 -4.74 -29.55 3.12
CA GLU A 226 -3.89 -30.38 3.98
C GLU A 226 -2.43 -29.95 3.84
N LEU A 227 -1.77 -29.68 4.94
CA LEU A 227 -0.34 -29.41 4.97
C LEU A 227 0.42 -30.73 5.18
N ARG A 228 1.23 -31.12 4.21
CA ARG A 228 1.96 -32.38 4.18
C ARG A 228 3.47 -32.17 4.21
N PHE A 229 4.17 -33.01 4.95
CA PHE A 229 5.63 -33.00 5.09
C PHE A 229 6.26 -34.25 4.43
N ALA A 230 5.90 -34.50 3.18
CA ALA A 230 6.32 -35.69 2.42
C ALA A 230 7.03 -35.28 1.11
N LEU A 231 7.98 -34.33 1.20
CA LEU A 231 8.73 -33.80 0.05
C LEU A 231 10.02 -34.57 -0.26
N GLY A 232 10.42 -35.49 0.61
CA GLY A 232 11.62 -36.30 0.40
C GLY A 232 11.46 -37.33 -0.74
N PRO A 233 12.54 -37.96 -1.20
CA PRO A 233 12.52 -38.98 -2.23
C PRO A 233 11.53 -40.10 -1.89
N GLY A 234 10.72 -40.49 -2.88
CA GLY A 234 9.65 -41.52 -2.69
C GLY A 234 8.53 -41.10 -1.73
N GLY A 235 8.38 -39.78 -1.45
CA GLY A 235 7.39 -39.27 -0.50
C GLY A 235 7.83 -39.40 0.97
N ALA A 236 9.12 -39.56 1.21
CA ALA A 236 9.68 -39.60 2.56
C ALA A 236 9.41 -38.28 3.31
N ARG A 237 9.26 -38.38 4.63
CA ARG A 237 9.04 -37.24 5.50
C ARG A 237 10.21 -36.25 5.43
N SER A 238 9.89 -34.96 5.32
CA SER A 238 10.83 -33.87 5.20
C SER A 238 10.87 -32.99 6.46
N ALA A 239 10.87 -33.65 7.63
CA ALA A 239 11.08 -33.05 8.93
C ALA A 239 12.37 -33.62 9.54
N TYR A 240 13.26 -32.74 10.00
CA TYR A 240 14.61 -33.09 10.42
C TYR A 240 14.91 -32.53 11.81
N ALA A 241 15.48 -33.38 12.68
CA ALA A 241 15.98 -32.90 13.97
C ALA A 241 17.11 -31.90 13.73
N ARG A 242 17.04 -30.72 14.35
CA ARG A 242 18.05 -29.66 14.14
C ARG A 242 19.48 -30.10 14.47
N VAL A 243 19.63 -30.99 15.45
CA VAL A 243 20.94 -31.54 15.86
C VAL A 243 21.56 -32.48 14.81
N GLU A 244 20.78 -33.02 13.88
CA GLU A 244 21.25 -33.88 12.80
C GLU A 244 21.65 -33.12 11.54
N LEU A 245 21.38 -31.83 11.49
CA LEU A 245 21.64 -31.01 10.32
C LEU A 245 23.03 -30.38 10.36
N ASP A 246 23.85 -30.76 9.39
CA ASP A 246 25.17 -30.15 9.13
C ASP A 246 25.08 -28.92 8.27
N GLY A 247 24.06 -28.85 7.37
CA GLY A 247 23.87 -27.71 6.48
C GLY A 247 22.56 -27.78 5.69
N LEU A 248 22.21 -26.63 5.13
CA LEU A 248 21.17 -26.47 4.15
C LEU A 248 21.77 -25.67 2.98
N GLU A 249 21.59 -26.15 1.75
CA GLU A 249 22.10 -25.48 0.54
C GLU A 249 20.92 -25.19 -0.39
N LEU A 250 20.72 -23.91 -0.67
CA LEU A 250 19.66 -23.42 -1.57
C LEU A 250 20.24 -23.15 -2.94
N ARG A 251 19.66 -23.76 -3.98
CA ARG A 251 19.94 -23.50 -5.38
C ARG A 251 18.70 -22.96 -6.05
N ARG A 252 18.65 -21.66 -6.35
CA ARG A 252 17.46 -21.03 -6.96
C ARG A 252 17.44 -21.26 -8.46
N HIS A 253 16.24 -21.40 -8.99
CA HIS A 253 15.96 -21.34 -10.41
C HIS A 253 15.79 -19.87 -10.80
N ILE A 254 16.70 -19.33 -11.62
CA ILE A 254 16.80 -17.88 -11.89
C ILE A 254 16.65 -17.52 -13.37
N ALA A 255 16.61 -18.52 -14.28
CA ALA A 255 16.47 -18.27 -15.70
C ALA A 255 15.84 -19.46 -16.42
N THR A 256 15.26 -19.20 -17.59
CA THR A 256 14.71 -20.24 -18.48
C THR A 256 15.77 -20.84 -19.42
N ASP A 257 16.88 -20.12 -19.66
CA ASP A 257 18.04 -20.65 -20.41
C ASP A 257 18.67 -21.83 -19.65
N PRO A 258 18.78 -23.04 -20.25
CA PRO A 258 19.39 -24.19 -19.62
C PRO A 258 20.82 -23.96 -19.11
N ALA A 259 21.61 -23.11 -19.77
CA ALA A 259 22.99 -22.83 -19.37
C ALA A 259 23.11 -21.91 -18.14
N ALA A 260 22.10 -21.07 -17.90
CA ALA A 260 22.05 -20.10 -16.80
C ALA A 260 20.86 -20.35 -15.85
N ARG A 261 20.22 -21.52 -15.96
CA ARG A 261 18.94 -21.84 -15.26
C ARG A 261 19.02 -21.68 -13.75
N PHE A 262 20.13 -22.02 -13.15
CA PHE A 262 20.29 -22.04 -11.72
C PHE A 262 21.46 -21.17 -11.26
N GLU A 263 21.30 -20.52 -10.11
CA GLU A 263 22.42 -19.93 -9.39
C GLU A 263 23.32 -21.02 -8.75
N GLU A 264 24.54 -20.64 -8.36
CA GLU A 264 25.39 -21.50 -7.55
C GLU A 264 24.71 -21.76 -6.18
N PRO A 265 24.82 -22.99 -5.63
CA PRO A 265 24.22 -23.29 -4.33
C PRO A 265 24.75 -22.38 -3.23
N VAL A 266 23.83 -21.78 -2.47
CA VAL A 266 24.15 -20.90 -1.36
C VAL A 266 23.90 -21.64 -0.03
N LYS A 267 24.91 -21.68 0.84
CA LYS A 267 24.76 -22.23 2.20
C LYS A 267 23.90 -21.31 3.05
N LEU A 268 22.81 -21.86 3.57
CA LEU A 268 21.92 -21.12 4.47
C LEU A 268 22.57 -21.00 5.87
N PRO A 269 22.40 -19.87 6.57
CA PRO A 269 23.07 -19.59 7.84
C PRO A 269 22.43 -20.37 9.01
N LEU A 270 22.60 -21.69 9.03
CA LEU A 270 22.00 -22.60 10.01
C LEU A 270 22.40 -22.26 11.46
N VAL A 271 23.50 -21.53 11.65
CA VAL A 271 23.93 -20.99 12.95
C VAL A 271 22.91 -20.05 13.59
N LEU A 272 22.07 -19.41 12.79
CA LEU A 272 20.97 -18.53 13.27
C LEU A 272 19.78 -19.31 13.85
N VAL A 273 19.78 -20.64 13.67
CA VAL A 273 18.76 -21.55 14.21
C VAL A 273 19.43 -22.47 15.23
N PRO A 274 19.69 -22.01 16.46
CA PRO A 274 20.42 -22.79 17.47
C PRO A 274 19.60 -24.00 17.93
N PRO A 275 20.22 -25.20 18.03
CA PRO A 275 19.54 -26.42 18.45
C PRO A 275 19.04 -26.36 19.90
N ALA A 276 19.57 -25.45 20.71
CA ALA A 276 19.05 -25.20 22.06
C ALA A 276 17.63 -24.60 22.07
N ASN A 277 17.22 -23.95 20.99
CA ASN A 277 15.89 -23.31 20.89
C ASN A 277 14.95 -24.03 19.91
N VAL A 278 15.49 -24.51 18.79
CA VAL A 278 14.72 -25.16 17.72
C VAL A 278 15.03 -26.67 17.70
N ARG A 279 14.01 -27.49 17.89
CA ARG A 279 14.11 -28.95 17.86
C ARG A 279 14.08 -29.51 16.44
N THR A 280 13.15 -29.00 15.62
CA THR A 280 12.88 -29.55 14.29
C THR A 280 12.78 -28.42 13.26
N ILE A 281 13.39 -28.65 12.08
CA ILE A 281 13.14 -27.86 10.87
C ILE A 281 12.42 -28.78 9.89
N ALA A 282 11.24 -28.37 9.41
CA ALA A 282 10.44 -29.19 8.51
C ALA A 282 10.06 -28.38 7.26
N PHE A 283 9.99 -29.10 6.14
CA PHE A 283 9.62 -28.57 4.82
C PHE A 283 8.36 -29.29 4.37
N GLY A 284 7.28 -28.53 4.23
CA GLY A 284 5.98 -29.08 3.86
C GLY A 284 5.41 -28.37 2.64
N ARG A 285 4.22 -28.82 2.23
CA ARG A 285 3.49 -28.27 1.10
C ARG A 285 2.00 -28.41 1.33
N PHE A 286 1.23 -27.42 0.85
CA PHE A 286 -0.21 -27.54 0.64
C PHE A 286 -0.58 -27.07 -0.76
N ILE A 287 -1.71 -27.58 -1.27
CA ILE A 287 -2.27 -27.14 -2.55
C ILE A 287 -3.20 -25.96 -2.26
N ALA A 288 -2.80 -24.78 -2.72
CA ALA A 288 -3.59 -23.56 -2.58
C ALA A 288 -4.48 -23.36 -3.82
N ARG A 289 -5.70 -22.88 -3.60
CA ARG A 289 -6.58 -22.41 -4.67
C ARG A 289 -6.08 -21.07 -5.16
N SER A 290 -5.94 -20.92 -6.48
CA SER A 290 -5.44 -19.71 -7.12
C SER A 290 -6.55 -18.97 -7.84
N PHE A 291 -6.57 -17.63 -7.66
CA PHE A 291 -7.43 -16.70 -8.39
C PHE A 291 -6.68 -16.01 -9.54
N LEU A 292 -5.37 -16.26 -9.67
CA LEU A 292 -4.54 -15.66 -10.71
C LEU A 292 -4.70 -16.41 -12.03
N THR A 293 -4.91 -15.64 -13.11
CA THR A 293 -4.76 -16.13 -14.48
C THR A 293 -3.30 -16.42 -14.81
N ARG A 294 -3.04 -16.90 -16.03
CA ARG A 294 -1.67 -17.04 -16.55
C ARG A 294 -0.91 -15.72 -16.55
N ASP A 295 -1.60 -14.60 -16.80
CA ASP A 295 -1.03 -13.26 -16.82
C ASP A 295 -0.83 -12.67 -15.41
N ARG A 296 -0.95 -13.49 -14.37
CA ARG A 296 -0.77 -13.11 -12.96
C ARG A 296 -1.70 -11.99 -12.49
N VAL A 297 -2.90 -11.90 -13.04
CA VAL A 297 -3.95 -10.97 -12.62
C VAL A 297 -5.21 -11.71 -12.19
N ILE A 298 -5.98 -11.09 -11.30
CA ILE A 298 -7.31 -11.56 -10.89
C ILE A 298 -8.33 -10.81 -11.75
N PRO A 299 -9.13 -11.50 -12.56
CA PRO A 299 -10.16 -10.85 -13.37
C PRO A 299 -11.08 -9.95 -12.54
N ALA A 300 -11.38 -8.78 -13.07
CA ALA A 300 -12.29 -7.85 -12.41
C ALA A 300 -13.69 -8.46 -12.29
N THR A 301 -14.31 -8.27 -11.14
CA THR A 301 -15.67 -8.75 -10.83
C THR A 301 -16.47 -7.63 -10.20
N ALA A 302 -17.79 -7.74 -10.33
CA ALA A 302 -18.69 -6.82 -9.66
C ALA A 302 -18.67 -7.07 -8.15
N THR A 303 -18.27 -6.06 -7.37
CA THR A 303 -17.92 -6.16 -5.95
C THR A 303 -19.06 -6.58 -5.00
N ARG A 304 -20.30 -6.60 -5.47
CA ARG A 304 -21.48 -7.09 -4.72
C ARG A 304 -22.01 -8.40 -5.28
N ALA A 305 -22.15 -8.51 -6.60
CA ALA A 305 -22.90 -9.57 -7.25
C ALA A 305 -22.05 -10.78 -7.60
N GLU A 306 -20.73 -10.65 -7.67
CA GLU A 306 -19.84 -11.68 -8.20
C GLU A 306 -18.61 -11.84 -7.30
N ALA A 307 -18.29 -13.10 -6.95
CA ALA A 307 -17.02 -13.42 -6.32
C ALA A 307 -15.96 -13.72 -7.39
N PRO A 308 -14.67 -13.39 -7.14
CA PRO A 308 -13.59 -13.78 -8.04
C PRO A 308 -13.58 -15.30 -8.27
N ALA A 309 -13.53 -15.71 -9.54
CA ALA A 309 -13.51 -17.13 -9.91
C ALA A 309 -12.14 -17.74 -9.65
N LEU A 310 -12.12 -18.99 -9.19
CA LEU A 310 -10.89 -19.77 -9.12
C LEU A 310 -10.36 -20.03 -10.54
N GLN A 311 -9.08 -19.81 -10.74
CA GLN A 311 -8.38 -20.04 -12.01
C GLN A 311 -7.59 -21.34 -12.02
N GLY A 312 -7.38 -21.93 -10.83
CA GLY A 312 -6.64 -23.18 -10.69
C GLY A 312 -6.17 -23.42 -9.26
N SER A 313 -5.08 -24.13 -9.13
CA SER A 313 -4.38 -24.37 -7.87
C SER A 313 -2.87 -24.27 -8.07
N GLU A 314 -2.17 -23.92 -7.00
CA GLU A 314 -0.70 -23.84 -6.95
C GLU A 314 -0.18 -24.63 -5.75
N ASP A 315 0.97 -25.28 -5.91
CA ASP A 315 1.72 -25.83 -4.80
C ASP A 315 2.37 -24.69 -4.00
N VAL A 316 2.06 -24.61 -2.72
CA VAL A 316 2.66 -23.63 -1.81
C VAL A 316 3.49 -24.35 -0.77
N ASP A 317 4.80 -24.19 -0.87
CA ASP A 317 5.74 -24.82 0.04
C ASP A 317 5.89 -24.00 1.32
N VAL A 318 6.04 -24.71 2.44
CA VAL A 318 6.08 -24.17 3.80
C VAL A 318 7.37 -24.60 4.48
N THR A 319 7.99 -23.69 5.25
CA THR A 319 9.04 -24.02 6.20
C THR A 319 8.50 -23.86 7.62
N VAL A 320 8.73 -24.85 8.48
CA VAL A 320 8.30 -24.86 9.88
C VAL A 320 9.51 -25.05 10.79
N TYR A 321 9.59 -24.24 11.86
CA TYR A 321 10.58 -24.36 12.92
C TYR A 321 9.84 -24.65 14.23
N LEU A 322 10.03 -25.87 14.79
CA LEU A 322 9.40 -26.25 16.05
C LEU A 322 10.35 -25.97 17.23
N PRO A 323 9.85 -25.42 18.35
CA PRO A 323 10.62 -25.20 19.56
C PRO A 323 11.16 -26.50 20.18
N THR A 324 12.21 -26.37 21.00
CA THR A 324 12.66 -27.42 21.90
C THR A 324 11.73 -27.60 23.08
N GLY A 325 11.81 -28.76 23.75
CA GLY A 325 10.98 -29.12 24.89
C GLY A 325 9.77 -29.96 24.52
N THR A 326 8.90 -30.20 25.48
CA THR A 326 7.68 -31.00 25.30
C THR A 326 6.63 -30.17 24.58
N THR A 327 6.09 -30.69 23.51
CA THR A 327 4.97 -30.06 22.77
C THR A 327 3.78 -29.85 23.73
N PRO A 328 3.26 -28.62 23.86
CA PRO A 328 2.09 -28.37 24.70
C PRO A 328 0.87 -29.17 24.25
N PRO A 329 -0.03 -29.52 25.15
CA PRO A 329 -1.33 -30.08 24.76
C PRO A 329 -2.03 -29.16 23.75
N GLY A 330 -2.30 -29.67 22.54
CA GLY A 330 -2.89 -28.90 21.43
C GLY A 330 -1.87 -28.27 20.46
N GLY A 331 -0.56 -28.41 20.71
CA GLY A 331 0.49 -27.95 19.83
C GLY A 331 1.13 -26.60 20.25
N TRP A 332 2.20 -26.21 19.59
CA TRP A 332 2.89 -24.94 19.79
C TRP A 332 2.08 -23.77 19.21
N PRO A 333 1.93 -22.64 19.92
CA PRO A 333 1.44 -21.41 19.32
C PRO A 333 2.22 -21.08 18.06
N VAL A 334 1.54 -20.57 17.06
CA VAL A 334 2.11 -20.33 15.73
C VAL A 334 2.40 -18.85 15.52
N ALA A 335 3.62 -18.54 15.06
CA ALA A 335 4.02 -17.25 14.53
C ALA A 335 4.20 -17.38 13.01
N LEU A 336 3.22 -16.97 12.23
CA LEU A 336 3.34 -16.87 10.77
C LEU A 336 4.28 -15.72 10.43
N PHE A 337 5.33 -15.99 9.66
CA PHE A 337 6.29 -14.99 9.25
C PHE A 337 6.14 -14.61 7.78
N GLY A 338 5.97 -13.32 7.51
CA GLY A 338 5.95 -12.73 6.18
C GLY A 338 7.29 -12.12 5.80
N HIS A 339 7.92 -12.64 4.74
CA HIS A 339 9.21 -12.13 4.25
C HIS A 339 9.07 -10.85 3.40
N GLY A 340 10.18 -10.10 3.27
CA GLY A 340 10.28 -8.88 2.47
C GLY A 340 10.38 -9.14 0.97
N PHE A 341 10.26 -8.07 0.18
CA PHE A 341 10.43 -8.11 -1.28
C PHE A 341 11.84 -8.62 -1.67
N GLY A 342 11.91 -9.51 -2.63
CA GLY A 342 13.16 -10.14 -3.08
C GLY A 342 13.70 -11.24 -2.15
N ASN A 343 13.06 -11.51 -1.00
CA ASN A 343 13.43 -12.57 -0.07
C ASN A 343 12.65 -13.88 -0.33
N ASP A 344 12.84 -14.84 0.56
CA ASP A 344 12.22 -16.15 0.49
C ASP A 344 11.86 -16.71 1.88
N ARG A 345 11.19 -17.86 1.90
CA ARG A 345 10.77 -18.58 3.11
C ARG A 345 11.92 -19.26 3.89
N HIS A 346 13.15 -19.16 3.41
CA HIS A 346 14.31 -19.82 4.00
C HIS A 346 15.17 -18.87 4.81
N VAL A 347 15.74 -17.83 4.19
CA VAL A 347 16.81 -17.01 4.78
C VAL A 347 16.33 -16.15 5.95
N VAL A 348 15.35 -15.27 5.72
CA VAL A 348 14.91 -14.33 6.77
C VAL A 348 14.18 -15.02 7.92
N PRO A 349 13.31 -16.04 7.69
CA PRO A 349 12.72 -16.79 8.80
C PRO A 349 13.75 -17.42 9.74
N MET A 350 14.92 -17.85 9.24
CA MET A 350 15.99 -18.38 10.11
C MET A 350 16.50 -17.35 11.11
N THR A 351 16.51 -16.07 10.76
CA THR A 351 16.97 -15.01 11.67
C THR A 351 16.07 -14.81 12.87
N VAL A 352 14.78 -15.11 12.76
CA VAL A 352 13.74 -14.87 13.78
C VAL A 352 13.31 -16.14 14.51
N ALA A 353 13.43 -17.31 13.87
CA ALA A 353 12.92 -18.57 14.39
C ALA A 353 13.49 -18.96 15.77
N GLY A 354 14.78 -18.72 15.99
CA GLY A 354 15.43 -19.01 17.28
C GLY A 354 14.86 -18.19 18.43
N THR A 355 14.53 -16.92 18.19
CA THR A 355 13.89 -16.06 19.19
C THR A 355 12.44 -16.49 19.44
N MET A 356 11.65 -16.71 18.38
CA MET A 356 10.26 -17.17 18.52
C MET A 356 10.19 -18.50 19.30
N ALA A 357 11.05 -19.46 18.95
CA ALA A 357 11.12 -20.74 19.61
C ALA A 357 11.45 -20.62 21.11
N ARG A 358 12.37 -19.74 21.50
CA ARG A 358 12.69 -19.47 22.91
C ARG A 358 11.49 -18.96 23.71
N PHE A 359 10.55 -18.29 23.07
CA PHE A 359 9.29 -17.85 23.67
C PHE A 359 8.13 -18.84 23.45
N GLY A 360 8.42 -20.06 22.96
CA GLY A 360 7.46 -21.14 22.79
C GLY A 360 6.55 -20.99 21.57
N PHE A 361 6.99 -20.31 20.52
CA PHE A 361 6.24 -20.19 19.25
C PHE A 361 6.92 -21.00 18.15
N ALA A 362 6.14 -21.82 17.44
CA ALA A 362 6.54 -22.38 16.16
C ALA A 362 6.53 -21.27 15.10
N THR A 363 7.61 -21.14 14.34
CA THR A 363 7.66 -20.20 13.20
C THR A 363 7.28 -20.91 11.92
N VAL A 364 6.36 -20.32 11.12
CA VAL A 364 5.88 -20.88 9.86
C VAL A 364 5.99 -19.82 8.77
N ALA A 365 6.60 -20.16 7.63
CA ALA A 365 6.79 -19.24 6.51
C ALA A 365 6.51 -19.90 5.16
N ILE A 366 5.98 -19.11 4.21
CA ILE A 366 5.79 -19.50 2.80
C ILE A 366 6.52 -18.53 1.89
N ASN A 367 6.79 -18.93 0.64
CA ASN A 367 7.11 -17.99 -0.41
C ASN A 367 5.84 -17.28 -0.89
N VAL A 368 5.89 -15.97 -0.98
CA VAL A 368 4.81 -15.18 -1.57
C VAL A 368 4.84 -15.27 -3.09
N VAL A 369 3.75 -14.91 -3.75
CA VAL A 369 3.66 -14.90 -5.21
C VAL A 369 4.89 -14.19 -5.82
N GLY A 370 5.50 -14.82 -6.81
CA GLY A 370 6.64 -14.27 -7.54
C GLY A 370 8.01 -14.34 -6.83
N HIS A 371 8.10 -14.99 -5.66
CA HIS A 371 9.34 -14.98 -4.88
C HIS A 371 9.95 -16.39 -4.70
N GLY A 372 11.19 -16.40 -4.23
CA GLY A 372 11.95 -17.62 -3.97
C GLY A 372 12.60 -18.25 -5.20
N GLY A 373 12.69 -17.51 -6.32
CA GLY A 373 13.09 -18.04 -7.64
C GLY A 373 11.97 -18.82 -8.32
N GLY A 374 12.27 -19.48 -9.41
CA GLY A 374 11.33 -20.31 -10.17
C GLY A 374 11.09 -21.69 -9.53
N PRO A 375 10.16 -22.49 -10.09
CA PRO A 375 9.67 -23.74 -9.46
C PRO A 375 10.68 -24.89 -9.45
N GLU A 376 11.73 -24.85 -10.29
CA GLU A 376 12.71 -25.93 -10.38
C GLU A 376 13.89 -25.77 -9.39
N GLY A 377 13.89 -24.74 -8.54
CA GLY A 377 14.88 -24.57 -7.49
C GLY A 377 14.90 -25.75 -6.51
N THR A 378 16.07 -26.01 -5.91
CA THR A 378 16.26 -27.12 -4.97
C THR A 378 16.83 -26.65 -3.65
N LEU A 379 16.46 -27.37 -2.59
CA LEU A 379 17.02 -27.27 -1.25
C LEU A 379 17.69 -28.60 -0.88
N THR A 380 19.00 -28.61 -0.72
CA THR A 380 19.72 -29.80 -0.29
C THR A 380 19.90 -29.78 1.24
N VAL A 381 19.44 -30.84 1.89
CA VAL A 381 19.55 -31.05 3.33
C VAL A 381 20.75 -31.96 3.58
N LEU A 382 21.79 -31.42 4.25
CA LEU A 382 23.00 -32.17 4.65
C LEU A 382 22.82 -32.63 6.09
N ARG A 383 23.01 -33.94 6.31
CA ARG A 383 22.80 -34.59 7.61
C ARG A 383 24.02 -35.37 8.02
N THR A 384 24.33 -35.33 9.31
CA THR A 384 25.49 -35.98 9.90
C THR A 384 25.47 -37.51 9.59
N GLY A 385 26.50 -37.97 8.87
CA GLY A 385 26.67 -39.39 8.57
C GLY A 385 25.59 -40.01 7.65
N GLN A 386 24.80 -39.19 6.93
CA GLN A 386 23.76 -39.65 6.03
C GLN A 386 23.90 -39.02 4.65
N GLU A 387 23.32 -39.67 3.63
CA GLU A 387 23.30 -39.11 2.27
C GLU A 387 22.47 -37.81 2.25
N PRO A 388 22.89 -36.81 1.47
CA PRO A 388 22.14 -35.58 1.26
C PRO A 388 20.73 -35.87 0.73
N VAL A 389 19.75 -35.07 1.19
CA VAL A 389 18.37 -35.15 0.66
C VAL A 389 18.06 -33.88 -0.10
N THR A 390 17.66 -34.01 -1.36
CA THR A 390 17.25 -32.89 -2.18
C THR A 390 15.73 -32.75 -2.18
N LEU A 391 15.26 -31.55 -1.84
CA LEU A 391 13.85 -31.15 -1.77
C LEU A 391 13.58 -30.02 -2.76
N PRO A 392 12.31 -29.78 -3.16
CA PRO A 392 11.95 -28.55 -3.85
C PRO A 392 12.24 -27.32 -3.01
N ALA A 393 12.81 -26.26 -3.61
CA ALA A 393 12.97 -24.99 -2.93
C ALA A 393 11.65 -24.20 -2.80
N GLY A 394 10.63 -24.56 -3.56
CA GLY A 394 9.31 -23.93 -3.50
C GLY A 394 9.26 -22.52 -4.05
N GLY A 395 10.08 -22.21 -5.05
CA GLY A 395 10.05 -20.93 -5.75
C GLY A 395 8.73 -20.74 -6.52
N ARG A 396 8.23 -19.51 -6.55
CA ARG A 396 6.97 -19.10 -7.21
C ARG A 396 7.18 -18.02 -8.27
N GLY A 397 8.42 -17.73 -8.61
CA GLY A 397 8.78 -16.83 -9.69
C GLY A 397 8.51 -17.46 -11.07
N VAL A 398 8.26 -16.61 -12.03
CA VAL A 398 8.05 -16.96 -13.44
C VAL A 398 8.80 -15.94 -14.31
N ASP A 399 9.24 -16.36 -15.48
CA ASP A 399 9.69 -15.46 -16.54
C ASP A 399 8.43 -14.94 -17.24
N GLN A 400 7.95 -13.79 -16.83
CA GLN A 400 6.68 -13.23 -17.29
C GLN A 400 6.84 -12.35 -18.51
N ASP A 401 8.00 -11.73 -18.69
CA ASP A 401 8.28 -10.85 -19.83
C ASP A 401 9.02 -11.53 -20.99
N GLY A 402 9.44 -12.77 -20.77
CA GLY A 402 10.12 -13.56 -21.79
C GLY A 402 11.59 -13.13 -22.01
N ASP A 403 12.21 -12.43 -21.05
CA ASP A 403 13.59 -11.99 -21.14
C ASP A 403 14.59 -13.13 -20.81
N GLY A 404 14.07 -14.29 -20.41
CA GLY A 404 14.84 -15.47 -20.03
C GLY A 404 15.30 -15.46 -18.57
N ARG A 405 14.90 -14.49 -17.76
CA ARG A 405 15.21 -14.40 -16.32
C ARG A 405 13.98 -14.60 -15.48
N ILE A 406 14.18 -14.98 -14.23
CA ILE A 406 13.10 -15.12 -13.24
C ILE A 406 13.43 -14.21 -12.06
N THR A 407 12.75 -13.08 -11.99
CA THR A 407 12.96 -12.07 -10.95
C THR A 407 11.72 -11.88 -10.07
N SER A 408 11.90 -11.33 -8.86
CA SER A 408 10.76 -11.06 -7.97
C SER A 408 9.83 -9.96 -8.48
N THR A 409 10.28 -9.13 -9.43
CA THR A 409 9.45 -8.09 -10.04
C THR A 409 8.47 -8.64 -11.05
N GLU A 410 8.73 -9.80 -11.63
CA GLU A 410 7.88 -10.41 -12.66
C GLU A 410 6.68 -11.15 -12.05
N GLY A 411 6.89 -11.93 -11.01
CA GLY A 411 5.81 -12.72 -10.42
C GLY A 411 4.78 -11.90 -9.63
N VAL A 412 5.13 -10.67 -9.22
CA VAL A 412 4.24 -9.71 -8.52
C VAL A 412 3.94 -8.48 -9.35
N GLY A 413 4.46 -8.41 -10.55
CA GLY A 413 4.25 -7.34 -11.52
C GLY A 413 4.32 -7.91 -12.92
N THR A 414 3.70 -7.25 -13.87
CA THR A 414 3.93 -7.49 -15.29
C THR A 414 5.07 -6.61 -15.80
N PRO A 415 5.70 -6.99 -16.90
CA PRO A 415 6.73 -6.17 -17.55
C PRO A 415 6.23 -4.77 -17.82
N ALA A 416 7.14 -3.82 -17.70
CA ALA A 416 6.87 -2.46 -18.10
C ALA A 416 6.40 -2.40 -19.56
N GLY A 417 5.34 -1.64 -19.82
CA GLY A 417 4.69 -1.55 -21.13
C GLY A 417 3.50 -2.49 -21.33
N SER A 418 3.31 -3.49 -20.46
CA SER A 418 2.05 -4.24 -20.44
C SER A 418 0.92 -3.37 -19.87
N PRO A 419 -0.30 -3.37 -20.44
CA PRO A 419 -1.45 -2.69 -19.84
C PRO A 419 -1.80 -3.25 -18.45
N LEU A 420 -1.39 -4.49 -18.14
CA LEU A 420 -1.62 -5.14 -16.85
C LEU A 420 -0.59 -4.79 -15.77
N ALA A 421 0.48 -4.05 -16.10
CA ALA A 421 1.55 -3.70 -15.17
C ALA A 421 1.05 -2.99 -13.88
N LEU A 422 -0.03 -2.22 -13.98
CA LEU A 422 -0.61 -1.49 -12.85
C LEU A 422 -1.42 -2.39 -11.90
N VAL A 423 -1.86 -3.54 -12.34
CA VAL A 423 -2.77 -4.40 -11.57
C VAL A 423 -2.16 -5.73 -11.13
N SER A 424 -1.12 -6.23 -11.80
CA SER A 424 -0.51 -7.52 -11.46
C SER A 424 0.17 -7.53 -10.09
N SER A 425 0.90 -6.46 -9.71
CA SER A 425 1.45 -6.32 -8.35
C SER A 425 0.34 -6.31 -7.28
N ARG A 426 -0.76 -5.60 -7.54
CA ARG A 426 -1.97 -5.63 -6.71
C ARG A 426 -2.49 -7.05 -6.52
N ASP A 427 -2.62 -7.78 -7.62
CA ASP A 427 -3.24 -9.10 -7.60
C ASP A 427 -2.32 -10.18 -7.04
N GLY A 428 -1.00 -10.06 -7.20
CA GLY A 428 -0.02 -10.87 -6.49
C GLY A 428 -0.11 -10.74 -4.97
N LEU A 429 -0.31 -9.52 -4.45
CA LEU A 429 -0.53 -9.27 -3.02
C LEU A 429 -1.86 -9.85 -2.53
N ARG A 430 -2.93 -9.72 -3.32
CA ARG A 430 -4.24 -10.30 -2.99
C ARG A 430 -4.17 -11.82 -2.96
N GLN A 431 -3.51 -12.47 -3.92
CA GLN A 431 -3.33 -13.92 -3.92
C GLN A 431 -2.45 -14.37 -2.75
N THR A 432 -1.35 -13.65 -2.45
CA THR A 432 -0.52 -13.94 -1.26
C THR A 432 -1.35 -13.89 0.03
N THR A 433 -2.24 -12.92 0.15
CA THR A 433 -3.17 -12.83 1.29
C THR A 433 -4.11 -14.03 1.33
N ALA A 434 -4.64 -14.47 0.18
CA ALA A 434 -5.47 -15.66 0.06
C ALA A 434 -4.72 -16.95 0.42
N ASP A 435 -3.45 -17.06 0.05
CA ASP A 435 -2.60 -18.20 0.40
C ASP A 435 -2.36 -18.29 1.91
N LEU A 436 -2.11 -17.14 2.56
CA LEU A 436 -1.98 -17.07 4.02
C LEU A 436 -3.30 -17.44 4.74
N MET A 437 -4.45 -16.99 4.24
CA MET A 437 -5.76 -17.43 4.76
C MET A 437 -5.94 -18.95 4.62
N GLN A 438 -5.48 -19.54 3.53
CA GLN A 438 -5.51 -20.98 3.31
C GLN A 438 -4.55 -21.74 4.23
N LEU A 439 -3.33 -21.20 4.46
CA LEU A 439 -2.37 -21.75 5.43
C LEU A 439 -2.94 -21.72 6.85
N VAL A 440 -3.57 -20.64 7.29
CA VAL A 440 -4.26 -20.54 8.59
C VAL A 440 -5.30 -21.66 8.72
N ARG A 441 -6.09 -21.89 7.69
CA ARG A 441 -7.10 -22.96 7.67
C ARG A 441 -6.48 -24.36 7.68
N ALA A 442 -5.34 -24.55 7.00
CA ALA A 442 -4.58 -25.80 7.05
C ALA A 442 -4.08 -26.10 8.47
N ILE A 443 -3.52 -25.09 9.15
CA ILE A 443 -3.07 -25.22 10.54
C ILE A 443 -4.25 -25.57 11.46
N ARG A 444 -5.37 -24.92 11.31
CA ARG A 444 -6.58 -25.16 12.11
C ARG A 444 -7.19 -26.56 11.92
N ARG A 445 -6.93 -27.22 10.81
CA ARG A 445 -7.30 -28.61 10.60
C ARG A 445 -6.56 -29.56 11.55
N GLY A 446 -5.37 -29.16 12.01
CA GLY A 446 -4.45 -29.97 12.81
C GLY A 446 -3.30 -30.47 11.94
N VAL A 447 -2.09 -30.23 12.41
CA VAL A 447 -0.87 -30.51 11.67
C VAL A 447 0.08 -31.33 12.55
N ASP A 448 0.42 -32.53 12.09
CA ASP A 448 1.49 -33.37 12.60
C ASP A 448 2.72 -33.16 11.71
N VAL A 449 3.69 -32.42 12.22
CA VAL A 449 4.88 -31.99 11.47
C VAL A 449 5.94 -33.10 11.41
N ASP A 450 6.19 -33.77 12.54
CA ASP A 450 7.28 -34.75 12.66
C ASP A 450 6.83 -36.21 12.53
N GLY A 451 5.53 -36.48 12.50
CA GLY A 451 4.97 -37.79 12.21
C GLY A 451 4.78 -38.71 13.41
N ASP A 452 4.74 -38.13 14.59
CA ASP A 452 4.52 -38.91 15.82
C ASP A 452 3.02 -39.20 16.11
N GLY A 453 2.13 -38.70 15.27
CA GLY A 453 0.68 -38.82 15.40
C GLY A 453 0.03 -37.74 16.26
N SER A 454 0.80 -36.83 16.78
CA SER A 454 0.33 -35.72 17.62
C SER A 454 0.19 -34.42 16.83
N VAL A 455 -0.60 -33.48 17.33
CA VAL A 455 -0.72 -32.14 16.73
C VAL A 455 0.41 -31.27 17.24
N ASP A 456 1.27 -30.79 16.34
CA ASP A 456 2.41 -29.93 16.68
C ASP A 456 2.10 -28.42 16.67
N LEU A 457 1.13 -28.00 15.87
CA LEU A 457 0.76 -26.58 15.70
C LEU A 457 -0.60 -26.29 16.33
N ASP A 458 -0.65 -25.31 17.22
CA ASP A 458 -1.89 -24.91 17.90
C ASP A 458 -2.91 -24.32 16.87
N ARG A 459 -4.09 -24.90 16.90
CA ARG A 459 -5.18 -24.59 15.96
C ARG A 459 -5.80 -23.21 16.16
N GLU A 460 -5.68 -22.62 17.36
CA GLU A 460 -6.36 -21.39 17.74
C GLU A 460 -5.40 -20.22 18.01
N ARG A 461 -4.17 -20.51 18.47
CA ARG A 461 -3.18 -19.49 18.79
C ARG A 461 -2.25 -19.24 17.61
N ILE A 462 -2.78 -18.51 16.60
CA ILE A 462 -2.05 -18.13 15.38
C ILE A 462 -1.86 -16.62 15.38
N ALA A 463 -0.62 -16.17 15.45
CA ALA A 463 -0.21 -14.78 15.32
C ALA A 463 0.53 -14.58 13.99
N TYR A 464 0.61 -13.33 13.54
CA TYR A 464 1.31 -12.95 12.32
C TYR A 464 2.38 -11.90 12.62
N PHE A 465 3.56 -12.01 12.00
CA PHE A 465 4.49 -10.89 11.90
C PHE A 465 5.16 -10.86 10.53
N GLY A 466 5.42 -9.68 10.02
CA GLY A 466 5.97 -9.54 8.68
C GLY A 466 6.90 -8.34 8.59
N GLN A 467 7.99 -8.51 7.84
CA GLN A 467 8.97 -7.46 7.59
C GLN A 467 8.76 -6.86 6.21
N SER A 468 8.78 -5.51 6.10
CA SER A 468 8.75 -4.81 4.81
C SER A 468 7.51 -5.19 3.98
N PHE A 469 7.71 -5.80 2.81
CA PHE A 469 6.63 -6.36 2.00
C PHE A 469 5.73 -7.31 2.81
N GLY A 470 6.33 -8.10 3.74
CA GLY A 470 5.59 -8.90 4.71
C GLY A 470 4.67 -8.10 5.63
N GLY A 471 5.07 -6.90 6.01
CA GLY A 471 4.20 -5.97 6.73
C GLY A 471 3.09 -5.39 5.86
N ILE A 472 3.34 -5.22 4.54
CA ILE A 472 2.35 -4.72 3.57
C ILE A 472 1.21 -5.74 3.41
N TYR A 473 1.49 -6.96 2.94
CA TYR A 473 0.44 -7.97 2.78
C TYR A 473 -0.09 -8.51 4.11
N GLY A 474 0.72 -8.41 5.19
CA GLY A 474 0.26 -8.67 6.55
C GLY A 474 -0.83 -7.70 7.02
N THR A 475 -0.75 -6.43 6.61
CA THR A 475 -1.82 -5.45 6.87
C THR A 475 -3.14 -5.89 6.20
N LEU A 476 -3.07 -6.39 4.96
CA LEU A 476 -4.23 -6.91 4.24
C LEU A 476 -4.82 -8.14 4.96
N LEU A 477 -3.96 -9.12 5.28
CA LEU A 477 -4.37 -10.33 6.00
C LEU A 477 -5.06 -9.98 7.32
N MET A 478 -4.42 -9.17 8.13
CA MET A 478 -4.96 -8.76 9.43
C MET A 478 -6.30 -8.04 9.31
N ALA A 479 -6.49 -7.23 8.26
CA ALA A 479 -7.73 -6.49 8.06
C ALA A 479 -8.91 -7.38 7.64
N VAL A 480 -8.66 -8.49 6.92
CA VAL A 480 -9.75 -9.30 6.31
C VAL A 480 -9.94 -10.68 6.95
N ASP A 481 -8.92 -11.26 7.57
CA ASP A 481 -9.01 -12.60 8.16
C ASP A 481 -9.46 -12.53 9.64
N PRO A 482 -10.57 -13.18 10.05
CA PRO A 482 -11.04 -13.15 11.43
C PRO A 482 -10.21 -14.04 12.39
N LEU A 483 -9.40 -14.95 11.86
CA LEU A 483 -8.71 -15.99 12.63
C LEU A 483 -7.36 -15.48 13.16
N VAL A 484 -6.67 -14.60 12.41
CA VAL A 484 -5.43 -13.96 12.85
C VAL A 484 -5.76 -12.68 13.61
N ARG A 485 -5.65 -12.72 14.93
CA ARG A 485 -6.09 -11.61 15.81
C ARG A 485 -4.96 -10.75 16.35
N VAL A 486 -3.74 -11.27 16.38
CA VAL A 486 -2.56 -10.60 16.92
C VAL A 486 -1.51 -10.52 15.83
N GLY A 487 -0.91 -9.34 15.63
CA GLY A 487 0.11 -9.20 14.61
C GLY A 487 1.11 -8.09 14.85
N VAL A 488 2.31 -8.25 14.28
CA VAL A 488 3.36 -7.23 14.27
C VAL A 488 3.75 -6.91 12.82
N LEU A 489 3.67 -5.65 12.47
CA LEU A 489 3.97 -5.14 11.14
C LEU A 489 5.27 -4.33 11.23
N ASN A 490 6.37 -4.91 10.72
CA ASN A 490 7.70 -4.32 10.82
C ASN A 490 8.08 -3.63 9.52
N VAL A 491 8.53 -2.37 9.60
CA VAL A 491 9.01 -1.49 8.51
C VAL A 491 8.13 -1.50 7.25
N ALA A 492 6.83 -1.61 7.41
CA ALA A 492 5.89 -1.45 6.31
C ALA A 492 5.53 0.03 6.10
N GLY A 493 4.94 0.34 4.96
CA GLY A 493 4.47 1.67 4.59
C GLY A 493 3.49 1.60 3.44
N GLY A 494 3.04 2.74 2.98
CA GLY A 494 2.14 2.89 1.83
C GLY A 494 1.78 4.37 1.61
N PRO A 495 1.14 4.69 0.50
CA PRO A 495 0.81 3.81 -0.65
C PRO A 495 2.04 3.17 -1.31
N ILE A 496 1.85 2.02 -1.97
CA ILE A 496 2.97 1.31 -2.63
C ILE A 496 3.61 2.19 -3.71
N VAL A 497 2.82 2.95 -4.45
CA VAL A 497 3.30 3.89 -5.46
C VAL A 497 4.19 4.97 -4.82
N GLU A 498 3.84 5.46 -3.64
CA GLU A 498 4.64 6.44 -2.90
C GLU A 498 5.95 5.83 -2.38
N ILE A 499 5.94 4.56 -1.95
CA ILE A 499 7.18 3.85 -1.60
C ILE A 499 8.09 3.79 -2.83
N ALA A 500 7.56 3.34 -3.97
CA ALA A 500 8.34 3.20 -5.20
C ALA A 500 8.90 4.55 -5.69
N ARG A 501 8.12 5.64 -5.57
CA ARG A 501 8.51 7.00 -5.96
C ARG A 501 9.62 7.58 -5.06
N GLN A 502 9.47 7.44 -3.74
CA GLN A 502 10.35 8.08 -2.76
C GLN A 502 11.58 7.26 -2.40
N SER A 503 11.54 5.94 -2.61
CA SER A 503 12.62 5.04 -2.22
C SER A 503 13.77 5.06 -3.23
N PRO A 504 15.00 5.38 -2.81
CA PRO A 504 16.16 5.24 -3.71
C PRO A 504 16.40 3.78 -4.15
N VAL A 505 15.84 2.80 -3.43
CA VAL A 505 15.94 1.37 -3.78
C VAL A 505 15.00 1.01 -4.94
N PHE A 506 13.79 1.58 -4.98
CA PHE A 506 12.76 1.21 -5.94
C PHE A 506 12.56 2.23 -7.08
N ARG A 507 13.10 3.44 -6.95
CA ARG A 507 12.92 4.51 -7.95
C ARG A 507 13.32 4.08 -9.35
N GLY A 508 14.38 3.26 -9.49
CA GLY A 508 14.81 2.71 -10.78
C GLY A 508 13.77 1.83 -11.48
N LEU A 509 12.91 1.13 -10.73
CA LEU A 509 11.79 0.37 -11.30
C LEU A 509 10.74 1.31 -11.90
N VAL A 510 10.45 2.42 -11.21
CA VAL A 510 9.53 3.45 -11.72
C VAL A 510 10.06 4.09 -12.98
N VAL A 511 11.36 4.44 -13.02
CA VAL A 511 12.02 4.94 -14.24
C VAL A 511 11.83 3.95 -15.40
N GLY A 512 12.04 2.65 -15.15
CA GLY A 512 11.83 1.61 -16.17
C GLY A 512 10.37 1.57 -16.68
N GLN A 513 9.39 1.73 -15.79
CA GLN A 513 7.97 1.78 -16.15
C GLN A 513 7.65 3.00 -17.01
N LEU A 514 8.05 4.20 -16.58
CA LEU A 514 7.79 5.45 -17.29
C LEU A 514 8.47 5.49 -18.67
N LYS A 515 9.67 4.94 -18.80
CA LYS A 515 10.41 4.84 -20.09
C LYS A 515 9.73 3.92 -21.09
N ARG A 516 9.18 2.78 -20.66
CA ARG A 516 8.57 1.78 -21.55
C ARG A 516 7.09 2.04 -21.83
N ARG A 517 6.45 2.97 -21.11
CA ARG A 517 5.08 3.41 -21.41
C ARG A 517 5.01 4.03 -22.82
N GLN A 518 3.86 3.92 -23.48
CA GLN A 518 3.63 4.50 -24.82
C GLN A 518 2.47 5.54 -24.75
N PRO A 519 2.79 6.83 -24.94
CA PRO A 519 4.10 7.46 -25.07
C PRO A 519 4.88 7.44 -23.72
N PRO A 520 6.22 7.54 -23.73
CA PRO A 520 7.01 7.62 -22.51
C PRO A 520 6.67 8.86 -21.67
N LEU A 521 6.73 8.73 -20.35
CA LEU A 521 6.46 9.81 -19.40
C LEU A 521 7.74 10.28 -18.67
N MET A 522 8.85 10.40 -19.39
CA MET A 522 10.11 10.90 -18.84
C MET A 522 10.26 12.39 -19.11
N ASN A 523 10.58 13.16 -18.06
CA ASN A 523 10.91 14.57 -18.17
C ASN A 523 12.36 14.89 -17.76
N GLY A 524 13.19 13.87 -17.55
CA GLY A 524 14.64 13.91 -17.43
C GLY A 524 15.27 12.72 -18.15
N GLU A 525 16.56 12.77 -18.43
CA GLU A 525 17.24 11.73 -19.21
C GLU A 525 17.32 10.38 -18.48
N GLN A 526 17.68 10.40 -17.21
CA GLN A 526 17.91 9.18 -16.41
C GLN A 526 16.94 9.02 -15.24
N ASP A 527 16.30 10.10 -14.81
CA ASP A 527 15.32 10.14 -13.73
C ASP A 527 14.14 11.04 -14.15
N PHE A 528 13.16 11.15 -13.30
CA PHE A 528 11.98 11.99 -13.50
C PHE A 528 11.78 12.95 -12.32
N THR A 529 11.07 14.04 -12.59
CA THR A 529 10.65 15.00 -11.57
C THR A 529 9.13 15.09 -11.59
N GLU A 530 8.50 14.66 -10.53
CA GLU A 530 7.04 14.63 -10.39
C GLU A 530 6.46 15.88 -9.73
N SER A 531 7.29 16.73 -9.08
CA SER A 531 6.86 17.97 -8.40
C SER A 531 5.70 17.75 -7.41
N ILE A 532 5.70 16.63 -6.68
CA ILE A 532 4.74 16.37 -5.59
C ILE A 532 5.41 16.73 -4.27
N PRO A 533 4.91 17.72 -3.51
CA PRO A 533 5.47 18.04 -2.21
C PRO A 533 5.22 16.93 -1.20
N LEU A 534 6.07 16.78 -0.20
CA LEU A 534 5.76 15.92 0.93
C LEU A 534 4.64 16.54 1.78
N PRO A 535 3.93 15.72 2.57
CA PRO A 535 2.97 16.26 3.53
C PRO A 535 3.63 17.29 4.46
N GLY A 536 3.07 18.49 4.53
CA GLY A 536 3.60 19.59 5.33
C GLY A 536 4.55 20.54 4.60
N ASP A 537 5.01 20.20 3.40
CA ASP A 537 5.81 21.09 2.57
C ASP A 537 4.97 22.25 2.00
N ALA A 538 5.66 23.32 1.61
CA ALA A 538 5.04 24.45 0.93
C ALA A 538 4.43 24.01 -0.42
N PRO A 539 3.35 24.68 -0.90
CA PRO A 539 2.76 24.44 -2.20
C PRO A 539 3.78 24.57 -3.34
N VAL A 540 3.74 23.64 -4.29
CA VAL A 540 4.46 23.74 -5.55
C VAL A 540 3.70 24.69 -6.47
N ARG A 541 4.28 25.84 -6.80
CA ARG A 541 3.63 26.88 -7.63
C ARG A 541 3.99 26.75 -9.11
N GLU A 542 5.11 26.13 -9.41
CA GLU A 542 5.63 25.93 -10.76
C GLU A 542 6.13 24.48 -10.90
N PRO A 543 5.27 23.53 -11.26
CA PRO A 543 5.69 22.15 -11.48
C PRO A 543 6.64 22.08 -12.70
N ALA A 544 7.61 21.19 -12.62
CA ALA A 544 8.52 20.93 -13.75
C ALA A 544 7.73 20.51 -15.00
N ALA A 545 8.22 20.84 -16.18
CA ALA A 545 7.59 20.43 -17.43
C ALA A 545 7.37 18.92 -17.47
N GLY A 546 6.18 18.45 -17.87
CA GLY A 546 5.79 17.04 -17.89
C GLY A 546 5.50 16.40 -16.52
N ALA A 547 5.73 17.12 -15.41
CA ALA A 547 5.48 16.59 -14.07
C ALA A 547 4.01 16.24 -13.81
N LEU A 548 3.08 17.02 -14.36
CA LEU A 548 1.64 16.79 -14.17
C LEU A 548 1.15 15.50 -14.82
N ASP A 549 1.73 15.10 -15.95
CA ASP A 549 1.40 13.85 -16.63
C ASP A 549 1.93 12.64 -15.84
N ILE A 550 3.15 12.77 -15.27
CA ILE A 550 3.72 11.80 -14.35
C ILE A 550 2.86 11.68 -13.10
N GLN A 551 2.40 12.79 -12.52
CA GLN A 551 1.47 12.79 -11.39
C GLN A 551 0.17 12.06 -11.74
N ALA A 552 -0.41 12.34 -12.91
CA ALA A 552 -1.64 11.69 -13.36
C ALA A 552 -1.47 10.17 -13.53
N TYR A 553 -0.32 9.72 -14.00
CA TYR A 553 0.02 8.29 -14.05
C TYR A 553 0.10 7.68 -12.64
N PHE A 554 0.80 8.32 -11.70
CA PHE A 554 0.88 7.82 -10.31
C PHE A 554 -0.49 7.78 -9.62
N ASP A 555 -1.35 8.76 -9.89
CA ASP A 555 -2.71 8.77 -9.35
C ASP A 555 -3.55 7.59 -9.87
N ARG A 556 -3.47 7.28 -11.16
CA ARG A 556 -4.14 6.10 -11.74
C ARG A 556 -3.56 4.80 -11.17
N ALA A 557 -2.24 4.70 -11.06
CA ALA A 557 -1.56 3.54 -10.49
C ALA A 557 -1.97 3.33 -9.02
N GLU A 558 -2.01 4.38 -8.21
CA GLU A 558 -2.48 4.32 -6.84
C GLU A 558 -3.96 3.93 -6.77
N TRP A 559 -4.82 4.54 -7.60
CA TRP A 559 -6.25 4.24 -7.62
C TRP A 559 -6.52 2.78 -7.94
N LEU A 560 -5.84 2.22 -8.94
CA LEU A 560 -5.93 0.81 -9.33
C LEU A 560 -5.41 -0.15 -8.25
N SER A 561 -4.40 0.26 -7.48
CA SER A 561 -3.77 -0.58 -6.46
C SER A 561 -4.48 -0.58 -5.11
N GLN A 562 -5.52 0.22 -4.90
CA GLN A 562 -6.17 0.40 -3.58
C GLN A 562 -6.62 -0.90 -2.92
N SER A 563 -7.09 -1.89 -3.69
CA SER A 563 -7.51 -3.21 -3.16
C SER A 563 -6.35 -4.11 -2.69
N ALA A 564 -5.10 -3.62 -2.74
CA ALA A 564 -3.92 -4.23 -2.13
C ALA A 564 -2.99 -3.19 -1.46
N ASN A 565 -3.47 -1.96 -1.28
CA ASN A 565 -2.69 -0.90 -0.67
C ASN A 565 -2.88 -0.90 0.86
N PRO A 566 -1.84 -1.10 1.68
CA PRO A 566 -1.97 -1.22 3.12
C PRO A 566 -2.56 0.04 3.77
N VAL A 567 -2.35 1.23 3.22
CA VAL A 567 -2.98 2.47 3.71
C VAL A 567 -4.51 2.40 3.63
N ALA A 568 -5.03 1.78 2.56
CA ALA A 568 -6.47 1.61 2.38
C ALA A 568 -7.07 0.57 3.34
N PHE A 569 -6.26 -0.38 3.84
CA PHE A 569 -6.67 -1.42 4.78
C PHE A 569 -6.43 -1.08 6.24
N ALA A 570 -5.49 -0.19 6.55
CA ALA A 570 -5.11 0.17 7.91
C ALA A 570 -6.28 0.61 8.80
N PRO A 571 -7.31 1.36 8.34
CA PRO A 571 -8.46 1.72 9.15
C PRO A 571 -9.23 0.51 9.71
N TYR A 572 -9.21 -0.62 8.99
CA TYR A 572 -9.98 -1.83 9.33
C TYR A 572 -9.28 -2.71 10.37
N LEU A 573 -8.06 -2.37 10.77
CA LEU A 573 -7.39 -3.05 11.88
C LEU A 573 -7.98 -2.68 13.25
N LYS A 574 -8.32 -1.40 13.46
CA LYS A 574 -8.78 -0.90 14.76
C LYS A 574 -9.96 0.07 14.66
N GLN A 575 -9.94 1.01 13.72
CA GLN A 575 -10.86 2.15 13.68
C GLN A 575 -12.26 1.76 13.19
N ALA A 576 -12.33 0.96 12.13
CA ALA A 576 -13.58 0.56 11.48
C ALA A 576 -13.52 -0.92 11.07
N PRO A 577 -13.40 -1.88 12.02
CA PRO A 577 -13.24 -3.29 11.69
C PRO A 577 -14.33 -3.81 10.76
N LEU A 578 -13.96 -4.69 9.84
CA LEU A 578 -14.92 -5.33 8.94
C LEU A 578 -15.88 -6.24 9.72
N LEU A 579 -17.09 -6.38 9.18
CA LEU A 579 -18.12 -7.22 9.80
C LEU A 579 -17.62 -8.66 9.95
N GLY A 580 -17.71 -9.20 11.16
CA GLY A 580 -17.26 -10.56 11.49
C GLY A 580 -15.75 -10.73 11.66
N VAL A 581 -14.94 -9.68 11.45
CA VAL A 581 -13.47 -9.74 11.62
C VAL A 581 -13.02 -9.27 13.00
N GLY A 582 -13.59 -8.17 13.49
CA GLY A 582 -13.29 -7.60 14.81
C GLY A 582 -11.99 -6.79 14.86
N VAL A 583 -11.78 -6.12 15.99
CA VAL A 583 -10.59 -5.30 16.26
C VAL A 583 -9.35 -6.19 16.40
N LYS A 584 -8.24 -5.77 15.81
CA LYS A 584 -6.95 -6.47 15.88
C LYS A 584 -6.04 -5.89 16.96
N ALA A 585 -5.33 -6.77 17.64
CA ALA A 585 -4.18 -6.39 18.45
C ALA A 585 -2.95 -6.30 17.53
N VAL A 586 -2.49 -5.07 17.29
CA VAL A 586 -1.37 -4.82 16.39
C VAL A 586 -0.27 -4.01 17.07
N LEU A 587 0.97 -4.36 16.78
CA LEU A 587 2.16 -3.58 17.04
C LEU A 587 2.78 -3.20 15.70
N TYR A 588 3.17 -1.94 15.55
CA TYR A 588 3.85 -1.44 14.36
C TYR A 588 5.29 -1.05 14.71
N GLN A 589 6.29 -1.76 14.17
CA GLN A 589 7.70 -1.41 14.36
C GLN A 589 8.22 -0.65 13.14
N TRP A 590 8.92 0.46 13.35
CA TRP A 590 9.52 1.27 12.30
C TRP A 590 10.81 1.93 12.78
N ALA A 591 11.59 2.53 11.86
CA ALA A 591 12.88 3.11 12.20
C ALA A 591 13.07 4.48 11.56
N VAL A 592 13.73 5.39 12.27
CA VAL A 592 14.14 6.69 11.71
C VAL A 592 15.16 6.48 10.59
N GLY A 593 14.95 7.13 9.45
CA GLY A 593 15.89 7.10 8.34
C GLY A 593 15.81 5.84 7.45
N ASP A 594 14.70 5.12 7.49
CA ASP A 594 14.46 4.00 6.56
C ASP A 594 14.47 4.52 5.11
N ARG A 595 15.37 3.98 4.30
CA ARG A 595 15.59 4.38 2.90
C ARG A 595 14.94 3.42 1.91
N THR A 596 14.46 2.27 2.36
CA THR A 596 13.74 1.29 1.54
C THR A 596 12.25 1.55 1.57
N VAL A 597 11.68 1.75 2.77
CA VAL A 597 10.31 2.22 2.98
C VAL A 597 10.38 3.57 3.69
N PRO A 598 10.43 4.69 2.95
CA PRO A 598 10.66 6.02 3.51
C PRO A 598 9.64 6.41 4.59
N ASN A 599 10.09 7.07 5.63
CA ASN A 599 9.27 7.41 6.80
C ASN A 599 7.96 8.16 6.48
N PRO A 600 7.87 9.04 5.46
CA PRO A 600 6.57 9.62 5.08
C PRO A 600 5.52 8.58 4.72
N THR A 601 5.92 7.47 4.08
CA THR A 601 5.01 6.38 3.68
C THR A 601 4.58 5.53 4.88
N THR A 602 5.47 5.29 5.83
CA THR A 602 5.13 4.66 7.12
C THR A 602 4.17 5.53 7.92
N ALA A 603 4.46 6.84 8.01
CA ALA A 603 3.60 7.79 8.70
C ALA A 603 2.20 7.88 8.08
N ALA A 604 2.08 7.81 6.74
CA ALA A 604 0.78 7.77 6.06
C ALA A 604 -0.05 6.54 6.48
N LEU A 605 0.56 5.37 6.57
CA LEU A 605 -0.09 4.14 7.02
C LEU A 605 -0.53 4.24 8.50
N LEU A 606 0.35 4.72 9.37
CA LEU A 606 0.06 4.88 10.79
C LEU A 606 -1.08 5.89 11.03
N ARG A 607 -1.11 7.00 10.28
CA ARG A 607 -2.22 7.97 10.32
C ARG A 607 -3.53 7.37 9.84
N ALA A 608 -3.52 6.66 8.71
CA ALA A 608 -4.72 6.05 8.14
C ALA A 608 -5.40 5.09 9.12
N GLY A 609 -4.63 4.30 9.85
CA GLY A 609 -5.13 3.31 10.80
C GLY A 609 -5.28 3.82 12.24
N LEU A 610 -4.89 5.06 12.55
CA LEU A 610 -4.72 5.56 13.93
C LEU A 610 -3.82 4.64 14.76
N LEU A 611 -2.73 4.16 14.17
CA LEU A 611 -1.84 3.14 14.73
C LEU A 611 -0.64 3.73 15.49
N GLN A 612 -0.45 5.04 15.50
CA GLN A 612 0.66 5.69 16.18
C GLN A 612 0.79 5.27 17.67
N PRO A 613 -0.28 5.17 18.48
CA PRO A 613 -0.15 4.77 19.88
C PRO A 613 0.30 3.30 20.08
N VAL A 614 0.17 2.47 19.05
CA VAL A 614 0.59 1.06 19.05
C VAL A 614 1.80 0.84 18.16
N SER A 615 2.63 1.88 17.96
CA SER A 615 3.87 1.82 17.21
C SER A 615 5.10 1.85 18.14
N SER A 616 6.19 1.27 17.68
CA SER A 616 7.51 1.29 18.31
C SER A 616 8.52 1.81 17.30
N LEU A 617 9.06 3.00 17.56
CA LEU A 617 10.04 3.67 16.72
C LEU A 617 11.45 3.31 17.17
N TYR A 618 12.23 2.69 16.31
CA TYR A 618 13.66 2.53 16.53
C TYR A 618 14.40 3.83 16.11
N ARG A 619 15.02 4.48 17.08
CA ARG A 619 15.83 5.70 16.92
C ARG A 619 17.20 5.35 16.36
N HIS A 620 17.22 5.01 15.07
CA HIS A 620 18.46 4.67 14.36
C HIS A 620 19.44 5.85 14.31
N ASP A 621 18.95 7.05 14.25
CA ASP A 621 19.69 8.30 14.30
C ASP A 621 20.56 8.46 15.57
N LEU A 622 20.18 7.79 16.66
CA LEU A 622 20.91 7.80 17.93
C LEU A 622 21.86 6.59 18.10
N ALA A 623 21.87 5.65 17.16
CA ALA A 623 22.60 4.39 17.33
C ALA A 623 24.10 4.48 17.02
N GLY A 624 24.56 5.53 16.34
CA GLY A 624 25.98 5.75 16.02
C GLY A 624 26.64 4.65 15.19
N LEU A 625 25.87 4.00 14.31
CA LEU A 625 26.32 2.85 13.54
C LEU A 625 27.13 3.25 12.29
N SER A 626 27.97 2.32 11.82
CA SER A 626 28.77 2.48 10.61
C SER A 626 27.91 2.59 9.33
N GLU A 627 28.52 3.05 8.22
CA GLU A 627 27.89 3.18 6.91
C GLU A 627 27.24 1.88 6.40
N ARG A 628 27.79 0.70 6.80
CA ARG A 628 27.22 -0.61 6.48
C ARG A 628 25.78 -0.77 6.96
N PHE A 629 25.43 -0.15 8.09
CA PHE A 629 24.10 -0.19 8.69
C PHE A 629 23.35 1.12 8.57
N LYS A 630 23.71 1.97 7.61
CA LYS A 630 23.09 3.29 7.37
C LYS A 630 21.59 3.23 7.05
N ASN A 631 21.12 2.12 6.48
CA ASN A 631 19.71 1.88 6.23
C ASN A 631 19.14 0.91 7.28
N PRO A 632 18.30 1.36 8.20
CA PRO A 632 17.75 0.52 9.26
C PRO A 632 16.66 -0.44 8.81
N HIS A 633 16.29 -0.48 7.54
CA HIS A 633 15.17 -1.27 7.03
C HIS A 633 15.19 -2.75 7.47
N GLY A 634 16.37 -3.33 7.61
CA GLY A 634 16.57 -4.73 8.00
C GLY A 634 16.64 -5.00 9.48
N PHE A 635 16.38 -4.04 10.39
CA PHE A 635 16.75 -4.15 11.80
C PHE A 635 16.16 -5.39 12.52
N LEU A 636 15.01 -5.90 12.11
CA LEU A 636 14.43 -7.12 12.67
C LEU A 636 15.32 -8.36 12.42
N ALA A 637 16.02 -8.41 11.30
CA ALA A 637 16.91 -9.52 10.90
C ALA A 637 18.39 -9.32 11.33
N TRP A 638 18.71 -8.25 12.04
CA TRP A 638 20.10 -7.90 12.39
C TRP A 638 20.78 -8.85 13.38
N THR A 639 20.07 -9.85 13.86
CA THR A 639 20.67 -10.95 14.64
C THR A 639 21.71 -11.77 13.87
N ALA A 640 21.81 -11.60 12.55
CA ALA A 640 22.85 -12.18 11.71
C ALA A 640 24.21 -11.44 11.81
N PHE A 641 24.26 -10.24 12.44
CA PHE A 641 25.45 -9.39 12.47
C PHE A 641 25.82 -9.01 13.90
N PRO A 642 27.06 -9.36 14.35
CA PRO A 642 27.49 -9.11 15.74
C PRO A 642 27.35 -7.65 16.18
N GLU A 643 27.67 -6.68 15.30
CA GLU A 643 27.71 -5.24 15.62
C GLU A 643 26.32 -4.68 15.98
N VAL A 644 25.27 -5.26 15.44
CA VAL A 644 23.87 -4.82 15.60
C VAL A 644 22.97 -5.90 16.20
N TYR A 645 23.57 -7.01 16.65
CA TYR A 645 22.84 -8.15 17.22
C TYR A 645 21.86 -7.75 18.33
N ALA A 646 22.29 -6.88 19.23
CA ALA A 646 21.47 -6.44 20.36
C ALA A 646 20.19 -5.72 19.90
N ILE A 647 20.27 -4.95 18.82
CA ILE A 647 19.12 -4.21 18.23
C ILE A 647 18.15 -5.21 17.60
N GLY A 648 18.65 -6.11 16.75
CA GLY A 648 17.83 -7.15 16.13
C GLY A 648 17.15 -8.05 17.14
N ARG A 649 17.90 -8.48 18.16
CA ARG A 649 17.36 -9.28 19.25
C ARG A 649 16.28 -8.55 20.03
N ALA A 650 16.49 -7.29 20.39
CA ALA A 650 15.49 -6.48 21.09
C ALA A 650 14.19 -6.35 20.28
N ALA A 651 14.29 -6.07 18.97
CA ALA A 651 13.13 -6.00 18.09
C ALA A 651 12.36 -7.32 18.05
N GLN A 652 13.06 -8.46 17.93
CA GLN A 652 12.43 -9.78 17.93
C GLN A 652 11.83 -10.14 19.29
N GLU A 653 12.48 -9.80 20.40
CA GLU A 653 11.93 -10.02 21.75
C GLU A 653 10.67 -9.18 21.98
N GLN A 654 10.60 -7.96 21.46
CA GLN A 654 9.40 -7.15 21.52
C GLN A 654 8.22 -7.83 20.77
N VAL A 655 8.48 -8.41 19.60
CA VAL A 655 7.48 -9.22 18.86
C VAL A 655 7.02 -10.40 19.71
N ALA A 656 7.94 -11.19 20.23
CA ALA A 656 7.62 -12.39 20.99
C ALA A 656 6.85 -12.09 22.27
N ARG A 657 7.25 -11.06 23.05
CA ARG A 657 6.53 -10.62 24.27
C ARG A 657 5.13 -10.10 23.94
N PHE A 658 4.98 -9.37 22.83
CA PHE A 658 3.67 -8.94 22.36
C PHE A 658 2.77 -10.14 22.09
N PHE A 659 3.28 -11.20 21.47
CA PHE A 659 2.54 -12.44 21.22
C PHE A 659 2.22 -13.20 22.53
N VAL A 660 3.17 -13.34 23.44
CA VAL A 660 2.94 -13.96 24.75
C VAL A 660 1.84 -13.25 25.53
N SER A 661 1.79 -11.93 25.46
CA SER A 661 0.72 -11.14 26.10
C SER A 661 -0.65 -11.25 25.40
N GLY A 662 -0.73 -11.95 24.27
CA GLY A 662 -1.92 -11.96 23.42
C GLY A 662 -2.23 -10.58 22.82
N GLY A 663 -1.20 -9.77 22.55
CA GLY A 663 -1.31 -8.45 21.97
C GLY A 663 -1.74 -7.34 22.95
N ARG A 664 -1.70 -7.60 24.26
CA ARG A 664 -2.17 -6.65 25.28
C ARG A 664 -1.10 -5.65 25.73
N GLN A 665 0.18 -6.02 25.63
CA GLN A 665 1.28 -5.22 26.17
C GLN A 665 2.33 -4.98 25.11
N ILE A 666 2.71 -3.71 24.92
CA ILE A 666 3.87 -3.30 24.13
C ILE A 666 4.94 -2.87 25.13
N GLU A 667 5.97 -3.69 25.26
CA GLU A 667 7.05 -3.44 26.20
C GLU A 667 8.19 -2.65 25.54
N PRO A 668 8.78 -1.66 26.22
CA PRO A 668 10.06 -1.10 25.81
C PRO A 668 11.14 -2.16 25.95
N VAL A 669 12.04 -2.26 24.98
CA VAL A 669 13.08 -3.30 24.93
C VAL A 669 14.49 -2.74 25.07
N LEU A 670 14.75 -1.57 24.49
CA LEU A 670 15.98 -0.78 24.63
C LEU A 670 15.61 0.70 24.65
N PRO A 671 16.44 1.59 25.22
CA PRO A 671 16.15 3.04 25.23
C PRO A 671 15.91 3.66 23.85
N GLN A 672 16.49 3.06 22.79
CA GLN A 672 16.30 3.53 21.41
C GLN A 672 14.96 3.13 20.80
N PHE A 673 14.12 2.35 21.48
CA PHE A 673 12.79 1.98 21.01
C PHE A 673 11.71 2.80 21.73
N GLU A 674 11.18 3.80 21.06
CA GLU A 674 10.16 4.71 21.58
C GLU A 674 8.76 4.23 21.21
N ILE A 675 7.90 3.99 22.21
CA ILE A 675 6.53 3.55 22.00
C ILE A 675 5.64 4.77 21.83
N GLY A 676 4.80 4.74 20.78
CA GLY A 676 3.85 5.82 20.48
C GLY A 676 4.53 7.14 20.12
N ALA A 677 5.76 7.11 19.61
CA ALA A 677 6.49 8.30 19.20
C ALA A 677 5.67 9.17 18.23
N ALA A 678 5.83 10.49 18.32
CA ALA A 678 5.16 11.42 17.42
C ALA A 678 5.55 11.11 15.97
N LEU A 679 4.55 11.09 15.10
CA LEU A 679 4.80 10.96 13.67
C LEU A 679 5.49 12.23 13.16
N PRO A 680 6.37 12.13 12.14
CA PRO A 680 6.89 13.30 11.47
C PRO A 680 5.74 14.26 11.12
N ALA A 681 5.98 15.54 11.31
CA ALA A 681 4.97 16.54 10.99
C ALA A 681 4.52 16.34 9.53
N GLY A 682 3.27 16.08 9.40
CA GLY A 682 2.55 16.07 8.16
C GLY A 682 1.19 16.67 8.48
N PRO A 683 0.51 17.25 7.52
CA PRO A 683 -0.75 17.90 7.77
C PRO A 683 -1.76 16.99 8.43
#